data_6fb9c84f0becdd00ed9ce4ff3781645c
#
_entry.id   6fb9c84f0becdd00ed9ce4ff3781645c
#
_cell.length_a   1.000
_cell.length_b   1.000
_cell.length_c   1.000
_cell.angle_alpha   90.00
_cell.angle_beta   90.00
_cell.angle_gamma   90.00
#
_symmetry.space_group_name_H-M   'P 1'
#
loop_
_entity.id
_entity.type
_entity.pdbx_description
1 polymer ?
#
loop_
_entity_poly.entity_id
_entity_poly.type
_entity_poly.pdbx_seq_one_letter_code
_entity_poly.pdbx_strand_id
1 'polypeptide(L)'
;MKRRLAIAVIVGWVLLASAQPMVYNASSAGNPFIPGYFADPTIRKFGDTYYLYATTDGTGNGYGPAQVWVSKDFQNWKNTVMNWPTTEVVWAPDVVQQPNGSFRYYYCEPCNINIGESTSPIGPWENILGKEDAVMVPNRYVHNVITLDPQLFRDDDGSEYLYFTTWGIYKGFGCGVAKLNSGYLNHRDMNQDARHWNENAPFPIAADEFFSEKRLIPNTELKDIFEAPYVFKHHGVYYFTYSSGSCHDHTYRVQYATSTVGPMGPFEYKGCILETNADQTVHGPGHHSIFEKDGKYYIVYHRHNLPRSVHGFNRQVCIDEMKFDSNGNILPIVPTHDAQGVDLFKTHTSKNLALNAKVTASSYYDDWFRPEYAVDDNNATLWKARNSNWGRGSHQDEWLQIDLGKPMKFNEVWTQFEYATFFYQYKIETSLDGKRWTLYTDRTSNTMQGSPMIDKVAAKARYLRITITDTQKNGHMPAIWNIKVWQKAPELPEIHVETNDGYPGMHQKDVEPVSRYSTDATIDFNAAAIAASQGAIQPFDITKVGSLKANKPIRMRVKDGRWAMFLNGTQRLESEKPITEDFSYNAPYSISALVYQTKIGPVPTVVSLSTSHADLATTEFRLGSDLQTGILNHNGSFESFGSPEAVKAAEGRWTLWTVTYDGWMERVYKDGQLIHEQNNFLMVRPEGHITIGADGSGANNFMGYISHLNIVPQAMTAHEVKALYDAYCMTAPVTSLGDDNFEEIDPDSKFTLPTAMKPVYEHMGEMKLSDGNAAFNDAPLKNGGLICKEIEGDFVVMARFDDMEGLATRNITAYNDGGLLIGNGQGTYYQLSVFPLYNCGNMLTILSAQGRPQFPNYTGYDFDPILQFERRGNQLFARTSRDGVTWTNMPGSPIEVSSPKLSIGAYQTTYSNNPSWVKLRDFIIYH
;
A
#
# COMPACT_ATOMS: atom_id res chain seq x y z
N MET A 1 -25.05 -6.86 73.03
CA MET A 1 -24.32 -5.89 72.12
C MET A 1 -24.07 -6.55 70.75
N LYS A 2 -24.92 -6.26 69.78
CA LYS A 2 -24.76 -6.77 68.41
C LYS A 2 -24.19 -5.62 67.55
N ARG A 3 -22.95 -5.74 67.07
CA ARG A 3 -22.40 -4.85 66.07
C ARG A 3 -22.88 -5.33 64.72
N ARG A 4 -23.60 -4.56 63.99
CA ARG A 4 -23.91 -4.73 62.57
C ARG A 4 -22.76 -4.13 61.75
N LEU A 5 -22.15 -4.97 60.93
CA LEU A 5 -21.22 -4.56 59.89
C LEU A 5 -22.04 -4.16 58.66
N ALA A 6 -21.95 -2.93 58.25
CA ALA A 6 -22.52 -2.45 57.01
C ALA A 6 -21.45 -2.62 55.92
N ILE A 7 -21.73 -3.48 54.94
CA ILE A 7 -20.93 -3.62 53.71
C ILE A 7 -21.47 -2.58 52.73
N ALA A 8 -20.66 -1.58 52.45
CA ALA A 8 -20.93 -0.63 51.37
C ALA A 8 -20.48 -1.26 50.05
N VAL A 9 -21.42 -1.61 49.17
CA VAL A 9 -21.16 -2.01 47.80
C VAL A 9 -20.89 -0.74 47.00
N ILE A 10 -19.64 -0.48 46.69
CA ILE A 10 -19.28 0.55 45.71
C ILE A 10 -19.51 -0.06 44.32
N VAL A 11 -20.63 0.31 43.71
CA VAL A 11 -20.88 0.09 42.29
C VAL A 11 -20.04 1.11 41.55
N GLY A 12 -18.87 0.68 41.08
CA GLY A 12 -18.06 1.47 40.16
C GLY A 12 -18.76 1.53 38.80
N TRP A 13 -19.34 2.65 38.47
CA TRP A 13 -19.68 3.00 37.11
C TRP A 13 -18.36 3.19 36.34
N VAL A 14 -17.99 2.23 35.55
CA VAL A 14 -17.00 2.44 34.47
C VAL A 14 -17.73 3.30 33.46
N LEU A 15 -17.53 4.59 33.53
CA LEU A 15 -17.79 5.48 32.40
C LEU A 15 -16.84 5.02 31.28
N LEU A 16 -17.39 4.31 30.34
CA LEU A 16 -16.80 4.27 29.01
C LEU A 16 -16.80 5.72 28.52
N ALA A 17 -15.71 6.42 28.75
CA ALA A 17 -15.44 7.67 28.05
C ALA A 17 -15.35 7.24 26.57
N SER A 18 -16.42 7.51 25.82
CA SER A 18 -16.30 7.55 24.37
C SER A 18 -15.18 8.55 24.11
N ALA A 19 -14.06 8.08 23.54
CA ALA A 19 -12.99 8.96 23.15
C ALA A 19 -13.62 10.04 22.26
N GLN A 20 -13.62 11.28 22.72
CA GLN A 20 -14.10 12.38 21.90
C GLN A 20 -13.17 12.47 20.69
N PRO A 21 -13.69 12.76 19.50
CA PRO A 21 -12.87 12.99 18.34
C PRO A 21 -11.76 14.00 18.64
N MET A 22 -10.52 13.65 18.28
CA MET A 22 -9.39 14.57 18.38
C MET A 22 -9.57 15.68 17.35
N VAL A 23 -10.04 16.82 17.80
CA VAL A 23 -10.11 18.03 16.97
C VAL A 23 -8.92 18.90 17.35
N TYR A 24 -8.04 19.14 16.39
CA TYR A 24 -6.89 20.00 16.59
C TYR A 24 -7.32 21.44 16.53
N ASN A 25 -7.12 22.19 17.60
CA ASN A 25 -7.38 23.63 17.64
C ASN A 25 -6.22 24.37 16.93
N ALA A 26 -6.20 24.30 15.61
CA ALA A 26 -5.32 25.12 14.79
C ALA A 26 -6.08 26.35 14.30
N SER A 27 -5.41 27.48 14.26
CA SER A 27 -5.89 28.65 13.52
C SER A 27 -5.59 28.51 12.03
N SER A 28 -6.11 29.40 11.19
CA SER A 28 -5.78 29.48 9.77
C SER A 28 -4.27 29.65 9.48
N ALA A 29 -3.49 30.01 10.48
CA ALA A 29 -2.04 30.12 10.45
C ALA A 29 -1.34 28.93 11.15
N GLY A 30 -2.07 27.87 11.50
CA GLY A 30 -1.56 26.69 12.19
C GLY A 30 -1.21 25.54 11.25
N ASN A 31 -0.92 24.39 11.84
CA ASN A 31 -0.65 23.15 11.16
C ASN A 31 -1.87 22.23 11.11
N PRO A 32 -2.19 21.59 9.96
CA PRO A 32 -1.54 21.76 8.64
C PRO A 32 -1.81 23.15 8.06
N PHE A 33 -0.85 23.73 7.35
CA PHE A 33 -1.04 25.10 6.85
C PHE A 33 -1.73 25.18 5.48
N ILE A 34 -1.91 24.04 4.79
CA ILE A 34 -2.76 23.91 3.60
C ILE A 34 -3.84 22.87 3.85
N PRO A 35 -5.03 23.01 3.25
CA PRO A 35 -6.07 21.98 3.30
C PRO A 35 -5.80 20.89 2.26
N GLY A 36 -6.17 19.67 2.57
CA GLY A 36 -6.04 18.53 1.66
C GLY A 36 -5.00 17.51 2.12
N TYR A 37 -4.88 16.46 1.31
CA TYR A 37 -3.93 15.38 1.53
C TYR A 37 -2.77 15.52 0.56
N PHE A 38 -1.62 15.88 1.11
CA PHE A 38 -0.37 16.08 0.38
C PHE A 38 0.79 15.59 1.22
N ALA A 39 1.77 15.00 0.54
CA ALA A 39 2.94 14.42 1.16
C ALA A 39 4.23 14.94 0.52
N ASP A 40 5.36 14.60 1.11
CA ASP A 40 6.69 14.81 0.54
C ASP A 40 6.92 16.27 0.09
N PRO A 41 6.68 17.26 0.98
CA PRO A 41 6.59 18.66 0.57
C PRO A 41 7.96 19.28 0.31
N THR A 42 8.09 19.97 -0.83
CA THR A 42 9.18 20.89 -1.09
C THR A 42 8.63 22.31 -1.21
N ILE A 43 9.10 23.19 -0.34
CA ILE A 43 8.75 24.59 -0.38
C ILE A 43 9.87 25.43 -0.99
N ARG A 44 9.50 26.38 -1.84
CA ARG A 44 10.40 27.32 -2.48
C ARG A 44 9.82 28.73 -2.44
N LYS A 45 10.70 29.73 -2.43
CA LYS A 45 10.31 31.12 -2.59
C LYS A 45 11.03 31.71 -3.82
N PHE A 46 10.26 32.10 -4.83
CA PHE A 46 10.78 32.77 -6.02
C PHE A 46 10.19 34.19 -6.08
N GLY A 47 11.08 35.19 -6.05
CA GLY A 47 10.65 36.56 -5.91
C GLY A 47 9.91 36.82 -4.58
N ASP A 48 8.65 37.28 -4.66
CA ASP A 48 7.79 37.55 -3.50
C ASP A 48 6.77 36.42 -3.21
N THR A 49 6.82 35.33 -3.98
CA THR A 49 5.81 34.30 -4.00
C THR A 49 6.37 32.98 -3.49
N TYR A 50 5.60 32.28 -2.67
CA TYR A 50 5.89 30.96 -2.13
C TYR A 50 5.21 29.91 -3.01
N TYR A 51 5.94 28.82 -3.25
CA TYR A 51 5.49 27.64 -4.01
C TYR A 51 5.71 26.41 -3.18
N LEU A 52 4.68 25.59 -3.04
CA LEU A 52 4.75 24.30 -2.36
C LEU A 52 4.40 23.21 -3.37
N TYR A 53 5.38 22.39 -3.66
CA TYR A 53 5.23 21.18 -4.47
C TYR A 53 5.13 20.00 -3.55
N ALA A 54 4.28 19.03 -3.86
CA ALA A 54 4.08 17.89 -3.01
C ALA A 54 3.49 16.72 -3.80
N THR A 55 3.71 15.51 -3.31
CA THR A 55 2.99 14.32 -3.77
C THR A 55 1.52 14.49 -3.46
N THR A 56 0.64 14.27 -4.44
CA THR A 56 -0.80 14.20 -4.21
C THR A 56 -1.13 12.91 -3.47
N ASP A 57 -1.88 13.02 -2.39
CA ASP A 57 -2.20 11.89 -1.51
C ASP A 57 -3.71 11.77 -1.29
N GLY A 58 -4.16 10.70 -0.60
CA GLY A 58 -5.56 10.55 -0.16
C GLY A 58 -6.50 9.81 -1.11
N THR A 59 -6.15 9.62 -2.38
CA THR A 59 -6.97 8.88 -3.35
C THR A 59 -6.40 7.50 -3.70
N GLY A 60 -5.41 7.09 -2.99
CA GLY A 60 -4.58 5.91 -3.16
C GLY A 60 -3.21 6.19 -2.56
N ASN A 61 -2.28 5.30 -2.71
CA ASN A 61 -0.96 5.37 -2.11
C ASN A 61 -0.04 6.38 -2.82
N GLY A 62 -0.33 7.69 -2.66
CA GLY A 62 0.41 8.74 -3.37
C GLY A 62 0.03 8.88 -4.84
N TYR A 63 -1.19 8.55 -5.23
CA TYR A 63 -1.69 8.70 -6.59
C TYR A 63 -2.42 10.03 -6.78
N GLY A 64 -2.01 10.75 -7.80
CA GLY A 64 -2.67 11.96 -8.27
C GLY A 64 -1.74 12.81 -9.14
N PRO A 65 -2.29 13.79 -9.86
CA PRO A 65 -1.54 14.58 -10.82
C PRO A 65 -0.50 15.47 -10.16
N ALA A 66 0.48 15.90 -10.94
CA ALA A 66 1.40 16.97 -10.55
C ALA A 66 0.63 18.25 -10.26
N GLN A 67 0.93 18.89 -9.16
CA GLN A 67 0.22 20.09 -8.70
C GLN A 67 1.15 21.01 -7.91
N VAL A 68 0.73 22.25 -7.70
CA VAL A 68 1.45 23.23 -6.90
C VAL A 68 0.48 24.08 -6.11
N TRP A 69 0.87 24.41 -4.87
CA TRP A 69 0.23 25.43 -4.04
C TRP A 69 1.04 26.71 -4.11
N VAL A 70 0.36 27.84 -4.29
CA VAL A 70 1.01 29.14 -4.45
C VAL A 70 0.43 30.17 -3.47
N SER A 71 1.30 30.94 -2.83
CA SER A 71 0.89 31.99 -1.86
C SER A 71 1.83 33.19 -1.89
N LYS A 72 1.30 34.38 -1.62
CA LYS A 72 2.07 35.62 -1.39
C LYS A 72 2.25 35.97 0.09
N ASP A 73 1.45 35.36 0.95
CA ASP A 73 1.33 35.72 2.37
C ASP A 73 1.54 34.57 3.33
N PHE A 74 1.81 33.38 2.79
CA PHE A 74 1.94 32.10 3.50
C PHE A 74 0.68 31.65 4.27
N GLN A 75 -0.39 32.44 4.28
CA GLN A 75 -1.65 32.14 4.95
C GLN A 75 -2.74 31.71 3.98
N ASN A 76 -2.81 32.34 2.83
CA ASN A 76 -3.82 32.05 1.81
C ASN A 76 -3.14 31.42 0.61
N TRP A 77 -3.49 30.17 0.38
CA TRP A 77 -2.89 29.31 -0.65
C TRP A 77 -3.88 29.00 -1.75
N LYS A 78 -3.41 28.95 -2.97
CA LYS A 78 -4.17 28.53 -4.15
C LYS A 78 -3.47 27.34 -4.80
N ASN A 79 -4.22 26.27 -5.01
CA ASN A 79 -3.74 25.07 -5.71
C ASN A 79 -4.11 25.11 -7.19
N THR A 80 -3.26 24.55 -8.01
CA THR A 80 -3.53 24.23 -9.41
C THR A 80 -2.83 22.96 -9.84
N VAL A 81 -3.48 22.18 -10.70
CA VAL A 81 -2.87 21.05 -11.40
C VAL A 81 -1.97 21.59 -12.51
N MET A 82 -0.77 21.03 -12.63
CA MET A 82 0.20 21.42 -13.65
C MET A 82 -0.02 20.61 -14.94
N ASN A 83 0.51 21.12 -16.05
CA ASN A 83 0.34 20.48 -17.36
C ASN A 83 1.15 19.18 -17.53
N TRP A 84 2.22 19.03 -16.77
CA TRP A 84 3.18 17.93 -16.86
C TRP A 84 3.83 17.67 -15.50
N PRO A 85 4.23 16.44 -15.21
CA PRO A 85 3.99 15.22 -16.00
C PRO A 85 2.50 14.85 -16.01
N THR A 86 2.11 14.09 -17.04
CA THR A 86 0.71 13.67 -17.22
C THR A 86 0.36 12.39 -16.46
N THR A 87 1.35 11.71 -15.89
CA THR A 87 1.14 10.56 -15.01
C THR A 87 0.45 10.97 -13.71
N GLU A 88 -0.29 10.05 -13.09
CA GLU A 88 -0.82 10.21 -11.75
C GLU A 88 0.14 9.68 -10.66
N VAL A 89 1.37 9.32 -11.00
CA VAL A 89 2.40 8.83 -10.07
C VAL A 89 3.56 9.80 -10.04
N VAL A 90 3.38 10.91 -9.34
CA VAL A 90 4.38 11.98 -9.22
C VAL A 90 4.75 12.11 -7.75
N TRP A 91 5.92 11.55 -7.39
CA TRP A 91 6.36 11.50 -6.01
C TRP A 91 7.53 12.43 -5.75
N ALA A 92 7.57 12.95 -4.52
CA ALA A 92 8.68 13.70 -3.92
C ALA A 92 9.29 14.76 -4.86
N PRO A 93 8.50 15.72 -5.33
CA PRO A 93 8.97 16.72 -6.28
C PRO A 93 9.96 17.70 -5.64
N ASP A 94 10.99 18.08 -6.40
CA ASP A 94 11.86 19.22 -6.08
C ASP A 94 11.92 20.20 -7.25
N VAL A 95 11.85 21.50 -6.97
CA VAL A 95 11.92 22.54 -7.99
C VAL A 95 13.00 23.57 -7.63
N VAL A 96 13.86 23.85 -8.58
CA VAL A 96 14.95 24.80 -8.40
C VAL A 96 15.00 25.81 -9.55
N GLN A 97 15.29 27.08 -9.21
CA GLN A 97 15.55 28.10 -10.22
C GLN A 97 16.99 27.99 -10.71
N GLN A 98 17.17 28.01 -12.02
CA GLN A 98 18.46 28.02 -12.66
C GLN A 98 19.08 29.42 -12.75
N PRO A 99 20.40 29.55 -12.88
CA PRO A 99 21.07 30.86 -13.01
C PRO A 99 20.59 31.68 -14.22
N ASN A 100 20.10 31.05 -15.27
CA ASN A 100 19.52 31.70 -16.45
C ASN A 100 18.07 32.16 -16.24
N GLY A 101 17.49 31.93 -15.05
CA GLY A 101 16.13 32.28 -14.68
C GLY A 101 15.08 31.23 -15.02
N SER A 102 15.43 30.16 -15.76
CA SER A 102 14.51 29.02 -15.94
C SER A 102 14.36 28.20 -14.67
N PHE A 103 13.47 27.23 -14.67
CA PHE A 103 13.19 26.33 -13.54
C PHE A 103 13.39 24.89 -13.98
N ARG A 104 13.87 24.07 -13.06
CA ARG A 104 13.97 22.63 -13.19
C ARG A 104 13.04 21.99 -12.19
N TYR A 105 12.29 20.99 -12.64
CA TYR A 105 11.36 20.19 -11.88
C TYR A 105 11.83 18.75 -11.87
N TYR A 106 12.23 18.25 -10.70
CA TYR A 106 12.63 16.87 -10.50
C TYR A 106 11.51 16.15 -9.77
N TYR A 107 11.22 14.92 -10.17
CA TYR A 107 10.29 14.04 -9.46
C TYR A 107 10.65 12.60 -9.71
N CYS A 108 10.19 11.68 -8.86
CA CYS A 108 10.32 10.27 -9.13
C CYS A 108 8.99 9.64 -9.55
N GLU A 109 9.08 8.66 -10.46
CA GLU A 109 8.00 7.85 -11.00
C GLU A 109 8.45 6.38 -11.08
N PRO A 110 8.03 5.50 -10.17
CA PRO A 110 8.34 5.57 -8.74
C PRO A 110 9.84 5.48 -8.46
N CYS A 111 10.59 4.71 -9.25
CA CYS A 111 12.00 4.49 -9.01
C CYS A 111 12.91 5.06 -10.10
N ASN A 112 12.41 6.00 -10.87
CA ASN A 112 13.19 6.73 -11.88
C ASN A 112 13.04 8.22 -11.61
N ILE A 113 14.10 8.98 -11.77
CA ILE A 113 14.05 10.44 -11.67
C ILE A 113 13.86 11.02 -13.06
N ASN A 114 12.83 11.82 -13.17
CA ASN A 114 12.50 12.59 -14.36
C ASN A 114 12.82 14.08 -14.14
N ILE A 115 12.98 14.81 -15.22
CA ILE A 115 13.35 16.21 -15.15
C ILE A 115 12.58 17.04 -16.18
N GLY A 116 11.91 18.07 -15.69
CA GLY A 116 11.26 19.09 -16.52
C GLY A 116 11.96 20.44 -16.51
N GLU A 117 11.74 21.21 -17.54
CA GLU A 117 12.14 22.61 -17.60
C GLU A 117 10.95 23.51 -17.94
N SER A 118 10.96 24.70 -17.38
CA SER A 118 10.02 25.76 -17.70
C SER A 118 10.64 27.15 -17.47
N THR A 119 10.07 28.17 -18.10
CA THR A 119 10.38 29.58 -17.79
C THR A 119 9.57 30.11 -16.61
N SER A 120 8.64 29.30 -16.08
CA SER A 120 7.78 29.64 -14.94
C SER A 120 7.79 28.52 -13.90
N PRO A 121 7.71 28.84 -12.60
CA PRO A 121 7.70 27.83 -11.54
C PRO A 121 6.42 26.98 -11.49
N ILE A 122 5.41 27.32 -12.27
CA ILE A 122 4.14 26.56 -12.37
C ILE A 122 3.96 25.86 -13.73
N GLY A 123 4.98 25.94 -14.58
CA GLY A 123 4.88 25.46 -15.97
C GLY A 123 4.49 26.56 -16.96
N PRO A 124 4.19 26.25 -18.24
CA PRO A 124 4.15 24.88 -18.75
C PRO A 124 5.51 24.19 -18.70
N TRP A 125 5.51 22.96 -18.23
CA TRP A 125 6.70 22.14 -18.11
C TRP A 125 6.89 21.27 -19.36
N GLU A 126 8.13 21.05 -19.74
CA GLU A 126 8.54 20.11 -20.77
C GLU A 126 9.65 19.23 -20.23
N ASN A 127 9.67 17.94 -20.60
CA ASN A 127 10.79 17.09 -20.27
C ASN A 127 12.04 17.62 -20.96
N ILE A 128 13.08 17.93 -20.19
CA ILE A 128 14.35 18.49 -20.69
C ILE A 128 15.03 17.59 -21.73
N LEU A 129 14.73 16.31 -21.71
CA LEU A 129 15.32 15.30 -22.58
C LEU A 129 14.61 15.21 -23.95
N GLY A 130 13.56 16.00 -24.14
CA GLY A 130 12.88 16.17 -25.41
C GLY A 130 11.87 15.08 -25.76
N LYS A 131 11.67 14.09 -24.87
CA LYS A 131 10.56 13.13 -24.94
C LYS A 131 9.87 13.13 -23.59
N GLU A 132 8.55 12.92 -23.59
CA GLU A 132 7.73 13.05 -22.40
C GLU A 132 8.14 12.07 -21.28
N ASP A 133 8.50 10.85 -21.68
CA ASP A 133 8.81 9.72 -20.81
C ASP A 133 10.32 9.47 -20.62
N ALA A 134 11.17 10.40 -21.04
CA ALA A 134 12.61 10.21 -20.94
C ALA A 134 13.08 10.35 -19.48
N VAL A 135 13.76 9.33 -19.01
CA VAL A 135 14.27 9.22 -17.64
C VAL A 135 15.67 9.84 -17.52
N MET A 136 15.86 10.74 -16.57
CA MET A 136 17.17 11.33 -16.29
C MET A 136 18.08 10.37 -15.53
N VAL A 137 17.59 9.82 -14.42
CA VAL A 137 18.33 8.88 -13.57
C VAL A 137 17.53 7.60 -13.45
N PRO A 138 17.95 6.54 -14.14
CA PRO A 138 17.27 5.26 -14.04
C PRO A 138 17.50 4.64 -12.67
N ASN A 139 16.58 3.79 -12.28
CA ASN A 139 16.71 3.02 -11.08
C ASN A 139 18.06 2.28 -10.99
N ARG A 140 18.61 2.22 -9.78
CA ARG A 140 19.90 1.57 -9.51
C ARG A 140 21.09 2.19 -10.28
N TYR A 141 20.97 3.43 -10.70
CA TYR A 141 22.08 4.16 -11.31
C TYR A 141 23.34 4.18 -10.40
N VAL A 142 23.15 4.41 -9.13
CA VAL A 142 24.15 4.11 -8.09
C VAL A 142 23.86 2.70 -7.59
N HIS A 143 24.86 1.84 -7.62
CA HIS A 143 24.74 0.43 -7.24
C HIS A 143 24.10 0.28 -5.86
N ASN A 144 23.13 -0.61 -5.76
CA ASN A 144 22.36 -0.92 -4.56
C ASN A 144 21.54 0.24 -3.98
N VAL A 145 21.24 1.28 -4.77
CA VAL A 145 20.33 2.36 -4.38
C VAL A 145 19.11 2.36 -5.29
N ILE A 146 17.93 2.29 -4.71
CA ILE A 146 16.69 2.58 -5.43
C ILE A 146 16.63 4.08 -5.67
N THR A 147 16.38 4.47 -6.91
CA THR A 147 16.43 5.86 -7.33
C THR A 147 15.07 6.54 -7.12
N LEU A 148 14.89 7.14 -5.95
CA LEU A 148 13.67 7.89 -5.59
C LEU A 148 14.00 9.14 -4.78
N ASP A 149 13.02 10.00 -4.55
CA ASP A 149 13.10 11.21 -3.74
C ASP A 149 14.24 12.15 -4.15
N PRO A 150 14.19 12.72 -5.36
CA PRO A 150 15.24 13.60 -5.83
C PRO A 150 15.29 14.91 -5.04
N GLN A 151 16.49 15.30 -4.63
CA GLN A 151 16.74 16.64 -4.09
C GLN A 151 17.97 17.23 -4.76
N LEU A 152 17.82 18.40 -5.34
CA LEU A 152 18.95 19.14 -5.90
C LEU A 152 19.54 20.11 -4.89
N PHE A 153 20.80 19.96 -4.60
CA PHE A 153 21.60 20.92 -3.84
C PHE A 153 22.56 21.66 -4.78
N ARG A 154 22.59 22.99 -4.67
CA ARG A 154 23.58 23.83 -5.34
C ARG A 154 24.54 24.42 -4.32
N ASP A 155 25.84 24.16 -4.49
CA ASP A 155 26.87 24.69 -3.61
C ASP A 155 27.23 26.14 -3.97
N ASP A 156 28.00 26.82 -3.12
CA ASP A 156 28.43 28.21 -3.26
C ASP A 156 29.28 28.46 -4.52
N ASP A 157 29.98 27.44 -5.01
CA ASP A 157 30.78 27.49 -6.24
C ASP A 157 29.93 27.28 -7.52
N GLY A 158 28.61 27.08 -7.38
CA GLY A 158 27.67 26.82 -8.46
C GLY A 158 27.58 25.35 -8.88
N SER A 159 28.38 24.46 -8.30
CA SER A 159 28.26 23.01 -8.54
C SER A 159 26.91 22.51 -8.03
N GLU A 160 26.28 21.61 -8.80
CA GLU A 160 25.00 21.02 -8.47
C GLU A 160 25.15 19.53 -8.18
N TYR A 161 24.44 19.05 -7.16
CA TYR A 161 24.47 17.68 -6.68
C TYR A 161 23.04 17.18 -6.56
N LEU A 162 22.75 16.06 -7.21
CA LEU A 162 21.44 15.39 -7.13
C LEU A 162 21.55 14.22 -6.15
N TYR A 163 20.75 14.28 -5.08
CA TYR A 163 20.60 13.20 -4.11
C TYR A 163 19.36 12.39 -4.44
N PHE A 164 19.44 11.09 -4.21
CA PHE A 164 18.35 10.15 -4.33
C PHE A 164 18.63 8.97 -3.41
N THR A 165 17.59 8.35 -2.88
CA THR A 165 17.77 7.40 -1.80
C THR A 165 17.00 6.12 -1.99
N THR A 166 17.37 5.11 -1.24
CA THR A 166 16.67 3.86 -1.12
C THR A 166 15.76 3.86 0.10
N TRP A 167 14.93 2.87 0.22
CA TRP A 167 14.05 2.68 1.37
C TRP A 167 14.77 2.04 2.55
N GLY A 168 15.90 2.42 2.94
CA GLY A 168 16.63 2.12 4.18
C GLY A 168 16.48 0.77 4.88
N ILE A 169 15.67 -0.13 4.33
CA ILE A 169 15.44 -1.47 4.88
C ILE A 169 16.59 -2.45 4.59
N TYR A 170 17.50 -2.05 3.73
CA TYR A 170 18.63 -2.86 3.31
C TYR A 170 19.90 -2.48 4.09
N LYS A 171 20.50 -3.44 4.75
CA LYS A 171 21.77 -3.21 5.45
C LYS A 171 22.88 -2.82 4.48
N GLY A 172 23.61 -1.77 4.82
CA GLY A 172 24.75 -1.32 4.04
C GLY A 172 24.41 -0.34 2.93
N PHE A 173 23.12 -0.09 2.68
CA PHE A 173 22.69 0.91 1.72
C PHE A 173 22.52 2.28 2.38
N GLY A 174 22.46 3.29 1.55
CA GLY A 174 22.34 4.67 1.99
C GLY A 174 21.70 5.50 0.89
N CYS A 175 22.29 6.66 0.63
CA CYS A 175 21.82 7.60 -0.36
C CYS A 175 22.77 7.66 -1.57
N GLY A 176 22.23 7.61 -2.77
CA GLY A 176 22.97 7.95 -3.98
C GLY A 176 23.15 9.47 -4.10
N VAL A 177 24.31 9.91 -4.49
CA VAL A 177 24.58 11.30 -4.88
C VAL A 177 25.38 11.36 -6.15
N ALA A 178 25.00 12.25 -7.05
CA ALA A 178 25.71 12.50 -8.30
C ALA A 178 25.92 14.00 -8.53
N LYS A 179 27.13 14.38 -8.92
CA LYS A 179 27.47 15.76 -9.28
C LYS A 179 27.12 16.00 -10.76
N LEU A 180 26.30 17.00 -11.03
CA LEU A 180 25.89 17.33 -12.39
C LEU A 180 27.05 17.91 -13.21
N ASN A 181 27.11 17.52 -14.48
CA ASN A 181 27.98 18.16 -15.46
C ASN A 181 27.44 19.54 -15.84
N SER A 182 28.28 20.55 -15.78
CA SER A 182 27.91 21.95 -16.09
C SER A 182 27.32 22.13 -17.51
N GLY A 183 27.70 21.29 -18.46
CA GLY A 183 27.22 21.33 -19.85
C GLY A 183 25.74 20.96 -20.02
N TYR A 184 25.14 20.29 -19.03
CA TYR A 184 23.72 19.88 -19.09
C TYR A 184 22.72 20.93 -18.62
N LEU A 185 23.20 22.04 -18.08
CA LEU A 185 22.33 23.12 -17.65
C LEU A 185 21.64 23.86 -18.81
N ASN A 186 22.14 23.72 -20.04
CA ASN A 186 21.61 24.37 -21.24
C ASN A 186 21.27 23.33 -22.35
N HIS A 187 20.43 22.36 -22.01
CA HIS A 187 20.05 21.32 -22.97
C HIS A 187 19.44 21.86 -24.27
N ARG A 188 18.87 23.08 -24.28
CA ARG A 188 18.34 23.73 -25.50
C ARG A 188 19.43 24.09 -26.49
N ASP A 189 20.65 24.28 -26.00
CA ASP A 189 21.82 24.53 -26.84
C ASP A 189 22.48 23.24 -27.36
N MET A 190 22.03 22.10 -26.87
CA MET A 190 22.50 20.79 -27.29
C MET A 190 21.82 20.46 -28.62
N ASN A 191 22.63 20.09 -29.60
CA ASN A 191 22.12 19.51 -30.84
C ASN A 191 21.22 18.33 -30.52
N GLN A 192 19.98 18.33 -31.03
CA GLN A 192 19.02 17.25 -30.76
C GLN A 192 19.54 15.88 -31.17
N ASP A 193 20.42 15.83 -32.18
CA ASP A 193 21.10 14.61 -32.62
C ASP A 193 22.23 14.16 -31.69
N ALA A 194 22.69 15.03 -30.80
CA ALA A 194 23.70 14.72 -29.78
C ALA A 194 23.10 14.35 -28.44
N ARG A 195 21.81 14.44 -28.26
CA ARG A 195 21.11 13.79 -27.14
C ARG A 195 21.27 12.31 -27.36
N HIS A 196 22.13 11.69 -26.61
CA HIS A 196 22.54 10.29 -26.72
C HIS A 196 21.36 9.34 -26.41
N TRP A 197 20.36 9.48 -27.23
CA TRP A 197 19.18 8.65 -27.23
C TRP A 197 19.55 7.30 -27.79
N ASN A 198 19.85 6.36 -26.93
CA ASN A 198 20.02 5.00 -27.32
C ASN A 198 18.66 4.31 -27.35
N GLU A 199 18.06 4.21 -28.54
CA GLU A 199 16.77 3.55 -28.75
C GLU A 199 16.76 2.07 -28.30
N ASN A 200 17.94 1.47 -28.12
CA ASN A 200 18.11 0.10 -27.66
C ASN A 200 18.45 -0.01 -26.16
N ALA A 201 18.56 1.12 -25.44
CA ALA A 201 18.78 1.07 -24.01
C ALA A 201 17.44 0.94 -23.28
N PRO A 202 17.36 0.20 -22.17
CA PRO A 202 16.15 0.13 -21.35
C PRO A 202 15.74 1.51 -20.83
N PHE A 203 16.73 2.41 -20.70
CA PHE A 203 16.52 3.82 -20.44
C PHE A 203 17.16 4.62 -21.57
N PRO A 204 16.42 5.53 -22.21
CA PRO A 204 16.86 6.17 -23.44
C PRO A 204 18.06 7.10 -23.28
N ILE A 205 18.60 7.28 -22.07
CA ILE A 205 19.73 8.17 -21.83
C ILE A 205 20.71 7.51 -20.85
N ALA A 206 22.00 7.58 -21.19
CA ALA A 206 23.06 7.21 -20.27
C ALA A 206 23.16 8.31 -19.20
N ALA A 207 22.72 8.03 -17.98
CA ALA A 207 22.83 8.99 -16.87
C ALA A 207 24.25 9.48 -16.61
N ASP A 208 25.25 8.69 -16.98
CA ASP A 208 26.68 9.08 -16.93
C ASP A 208 27.01 10.34 -17.71
N GLU A 209 26.19 10.72 -18.69
CA GLU A 209 26.39 11.97 -19.42
C GLU A 209 25.95 13.20 -18.65
N PHE A 210 25.00 13.04 -17.70
CA PHE A 210 24.58 14.13 -16.82
C PHE A 210 25.55 14.36 -15.67
N PHE A 211 26.35 13.37 -15.30
CA PHE A 211 27.10 13.37 -14.07
C PHE A 211 28.58 13.21 -14.29
N SER A 212 29.39 14.03 -13.60
CA SER A 212 30.84 13.92 -13.56
C SER A 212 31.34 12.97 -12.47
N GLU A 213 30.60 12.90 -11.36
CA GLU A 213 30.97 12.11 -10.19
C GLU A 213 29.71 11.50 -9.59
N LYS A 214 29.83 10.29 -9.04
CA LYS A 214 28.77 9.64 -8.28
C LYS A 214 29.33 8.91 -7.06
N ARG A 215 28.53 8.87 -5.99
CA ARG A 215 28.88 8.16 -4.75
C ARG A 215 27.64 7.53 -4.13
N LEU A 216 27.81 6.36 -3.52
CA LEU A 216 26.91 5.84 -2.50
C LEU A 216 27.39 6.37 -1.14
N ILE A 217 26.54 7.14 -0.46
CA ILE A 217 26.75 7.50 0.95
C ILE A 217 26.17 6.36 1.79
N PRO A 218 27.01 5.57 2.49
CA PRO A 218 26.55 4.36 3.15
C PRO A 218 25.70 4.67 4.40
N ASN A 219 24.88 3.72 4.84
CA ASN A 219 24.08 3.88 6.05
C ASN A 219 24.93 3.90 7.35
N THR A 220 26.23 3.66 7.29
CA THR A 220 27.15 3.91 8.40
C THR A 220 27.39 5.40 8.63
N GLU A 221 27.22 6.22 7.58
CA GLU A 221 27.26 7.68 7.65
C GLU A 221 25.83 8.24 7.89
N LEU A 222 24.81 7.62 7.30
CA LEU A 222 23.39 8.01 7.39
C LEU A 222 22.59 6.91 8.10
N LYS A 223 22.71 6.89 9.42
CA LYS A 223 22.15 5.82 10.25
C LYS A 223 20.64 5.64 10.03
N ASP A 224 20.22 4.41 9.73
CA ASP A 224 18.81 4.03 9.54
C ASP A 224 18.09 4.86 8.47
N ILE A 225 18.81 5.38 7.46
CA ILE A 225 18.16 6.11 6.38
C ILE A 225 17.13 5.23 5.69
N PHE A 226 15.96 5.81 5.46
CA PHE A 226 14.86 5.17 4.77
C PHE A 226 14.59 5.89 3.43
N GLU A 227 14.37 7.22 3.47
CA GLU A 227 14.08 8.03 2.28
C GLU A 227 14.27 9.52 2.54
N ALA A 228 13.85 10.38 1.60
CA ALA A 228 13.75 11.82 1.74
C ALA A 228 15.08 12.52 2.05
N PRO A 229 16.12 12.38 1.21
CA PRO A 229 17.36 13.11 1.40
C PRO A 229 17.11 14.61 1.21
N TYR A 230 17.65 15.42 2.10
CA TYR A 230 17.67 16.86 1.94
C TYR A 230 18.98 17.45 2.45
N VAL A 231 19.73 18.10 1.56
CA VAL A 231 21.03 18.69 1.89
C VAL A 231 20.95 20.20 1.81
N PHE A 232 21.49 20.88 2.81
CA PHE A 232 21.69 22.32 2.82
C PHE A 232 23.03 22.67 3.47
N LYS A 233 23.50 23.90 3.28
CA LYS A 233 24.74 24.40 3.86
C LYS A 233 24.47 25.51 4.85
N HIS A 234 25.08 25.44 6.03
CA HIS A 234 24.99 26.45 7.05
C HIS A 234 26.36 26.68 7.68
N HIS A 235 26.86 27.93 7.63
CA HIS A 235 28.20 28.32 8.13
C HIS A 235 29.35 27.42 7.65
N GLY A 236 29.34 27.01 6.38
CA GLY A 236 30.35 26.17 5.76
C GLY A 236 30.25 24.69 6.08
N VAL A 237 29.27 24.26 6.87
CA VAL A 237 28.97 22.86 7.17
C VAL A 237 27.83 22.39 6.29
N TYR A 238 27.94 21.19 5.74
CA TYR A 238 26.87 20.51 4.99
C TYR A 238 26.04 19.68 5.95
N TYR A 239 24.75 19.95 6.00
CA TYR A 239 23.79 19.22 6.79
C TYR A 239 22.99 18.31 5.87
N PHE A 240 23.05 17.04 6.12
CA PHE A 240 22.25 16.04 5.45
C PHE A 240 21.13 15.61 6.37
N THR A 241 19.92 16.03 6.09
CA THR A 241 18.71 15.60 6.80
C THR A 241 17.96 14.56 5.97
N TYR A 242 17.31 13.59 6.62
CA TYR A 242 16.67 12.46 5.95
C TYR A 242 15.63 11.81 6.84
N SER A 243 14.73 11.04 6.24
CA SER A 243 13.72 10.28 6.98
C SER A 243 14.18 8.87 7.30
N SER A 244 13.75 8.38 8.46
CA SER A 244 13.93 7.01 8.93
C SER A 244 12.69 6.49 9.63
N GLY A 245 12.65 5.18 9.93
CA GLY A 245 11.44 4.51 10.37
C GLY A 245 10.54 4.15 9.19
N SER A 246 9.29 3.78 9.46
CA SER A 246 8.32 3.43 8.43
C SER A 246 7.40 4.62 8.13
N CYS A 247 7.27 5.01 6.85
CA CYS A 247 6.33 6.04 6.43
C CYS A 247 4.86 5.69 6.71
N HIS A 248 4.57 4.45 7.11
CA HIS A 248 3.22 3.97 7.38
C HIS A 248 2.79 4.14 8.84
N ASP A 249 3.70 4.48 9.77
CA ASP A 249 3.40 4.51 11.19
C ASP A 249 4.13 5.62 11.98
N HIS A 250 3.99 5.57 13.30
CA HIS A 250 4.55 6.54 14.25
C HIS A 250 6.08 6.54 14.33
N THR A 251 6.76 5.55 13.76
CA THR A 251 8.21 5.45 13.79
C THR A 251 8.89 6.37 12.77
N TYR A 252 8.12 6.89 11.82
CA TYR A 252 8.62 7.83 10.84
C TYR A 252 9.09 9.12 11.50
N ARG A 253 10.32 9.55 11.15
CA ARG A 253 11.02 10.64 11.83
C ARG A 253 12.11 11.22 10.94
N VAL A 254 12.62 12.41 11.29
CA VAL A 254 13.75 13.04 10.60
C VAL A 254 15.01 12.96 11.45
N GLN A 255 16.07 12.48 10.82
CA GLN A 255 17.41 12.43 11.39
C GLN A 255 18.37 13.31 10.58
N TYR A 256 19.59 13.53 11.09
CA TYR A 256 20.59 14.27 10.35
C TYR A 256 22.03 13.80 10.62
N ALA A 257 22.88 14.13 9.65
CA ALA A 257 24.33 13.96 9.69
C ALA A 257 24.97 15.24 9.13
N THR A 258 26.25 15.47 9.41
CA THR A 258 26.98 16.65 8.95
C THR A 258 28.30 16.29 8.29
N SER A 259 28.74 17.13 7.33
CA SER A 259 30.09 17.06 6.74
C SER A 259 30.71 18.44 6.72
N THR A 260 32.00 18.49 7.06
CA THR A 260 32.89 19.69 6.87
C THR A 260 33.80 19.52 5.66
N VAL A 261 33.70 18.38 4.96
CA VAL A 261 34.55 18.05 3.83
C VAL A 261 33.92 18.45 2.50
N GLY A 262 32.67 18.12 2.31
CA GLY A 262 31.96 18.44 1.07
C GLY A 262 30.53 17.89 1.01
N PRO A 263 29.80 18.25 -0.04
CA PRO A 263 28.39 17.84 -0.19
C PRO A 263 28.22 16.34 -0.44
N MET A 264 29.24 15.66 -0.91
CA MET A 264 29.22 14.20 -1.07
C MET A 264 29.72 13.44 0.18
N GLY A 265 29.97 14.13 1.28
CA GLY A 265 30.51 13.59 2.54
C GLY A 265 32.04 13.47 2.57
N PRO A 266 32.62 12.68 3.50
CA PRO A 266 31.93 11.82 4.46
C PRO A 266 31.08 12.57 5.46
N PHE A 267 29.96 11.95 5.89
CA PHE A 267 29.03 12.51 6.87
C PHE A 267 29.16 11.81 8.23
N GLU A 268 29.01 12.60 9.29
CA GLU A 268 28.95 12.14 10.67
C GLU A 268 27.52 12.25 11.19
N TYR A 269 26.96 11.13 11.60
CA TYR A 269 25.61 11.08 12.18
C TYR A 269 25.53 11.90 13.48
N LYS A 270 24.47 12.70 13.64
CA LYS A 270 24.28 13.61 14.77
C LYS A 270 23.05 13.30 15.63
N GLY A 271 21.98 12.76 15.06
CA GLY A 271 20.80 12.42 15.84
C GLY A 271 19.45 12.62 15.12
N CYS A 272 18.37 12.37 15.87
CA CYS A 272 17.01 12.65 15.46
C CYS A 272 16.66 14.11 15.78
N ILE A 273 15.96 14.77 14.86
CA ILE A 273 15.55 16.19 15.04
C ILE A 273 14.04 16.38 15.04
N LEU A 274 13.28 15.46 14.46
CA LEU A 274 11.82 15.54 14.42
C LEU A 274 11.22 14.14 14.48
N GLU A 275 10.29 13.90 15.40
CA GLU A 275 9.62 12.62 15.57
C GLU A 275 8.18 12.83 16.10
N THR A 276 7.41 11.75 16.15
CA THR A 276 6.07 11.75 16.76
C THR A 276 6.12 12.37 18.14
N ASN A 277 5.24 13.34 18.41
CA ASN A 277 5.21 14.04 19.69
C ASN A 277 4.76 13.13 20.85
N ALA A 278 5.03 13.55 22.10
CA ALA A 278 4.86 12.71 23.28
C ALA A 278 3.41 12.25 23.51
N ASP A 279 2.42 13.03 23.12
CA ASP A 279 0.99 12.67 23.19
C ASP A 279 0.46 11.96 21.94
N GLN A 280 1.32 11.70 20.96
CA GLN A 280 1.02 11.06 19.68
C GLN A 280 -0.06 11.75 18.84
N THR A 281 -0.26 13.04 19.03
CA THR A 281 -1.24 13.81 18.26
C THR A 281 -0.66 14.35 16.96
N VAL A 282 0.66 14.53 16.87
CA VAL A 282 1.40 14.68 15.60
C VAL A 282 2.13 13.38 15.33
N HIS A 283 1.65 12.63 14.37
CA HIS A 283 2.00 11.24 14.16
C HIS A 283 2.78 11.06 12.86
N GLY A 284 3.92 10.36 12.92
CA GLY A 284 4.74 10.03 11.77
C GLY A 284 5.23 11.25 10.97
N PRO A 285 5.82 12.30 11.60
CA PRO A 285 6.31 13.46 10.86
C PRO A 285 7.60 13.10 10.12
N GLY A 286 7.64 13.39 8.83
CA GLY A 286 8.83 13.11 8.02
C GLY A 286 8.70 13.60 6.58
N HIS A 287 9.57 13.10 5.72
CA HIS A 287 9.74 13.50 4.32
C HIS A 287 9.63 15.01 4.14
N HIS A 288 10.69 15.70 4.46
CA HIS A 288 10.71 17.13 4.73
C HIS A 288 11.55 17.89 3.69
N SER A 289 11.36 19.18 3.68
CA SER A 289 12.29 20.17 3.12
C SER A 289 12.64 21.23 4.14
N ILE A 290 13.80 21.85 3.99
CA ILE A 290 14.24 22.95 4.85
C ILE A 290 14.08 24.26 4.06
N PHE A 291 13.49 25.24 4.72
CA PHE A 291 13.27 26.56 4.18
C PHE A 291 13.96 27.62 5.04
N GLU A 292 14.80 28.46 4.42
CA GLU A 292 15.46 29.55 5.11
C GLU A 292 14.89 30.88 4.65
N LYS A 293 14.60 31.77 5.59
CA LYS A 293 14.18 33.12 5.34
C LYS A 293 14.69 34.07 6.41
N ASP A 294 15.40 35.10 5.98
CA ASP A 294 15.92 36.17 6.84
C ASP A 294 16.76 35.64 8.04
N GLY A 295 17.53 34.57 7.82
CA GLY A 295 18.37 33.90 8.80
C GLY A 295 17.65 32.96 9.77
N LYS A 296 16.34 32.78 9.60
CA LYS A 296 15.56 31.78 10.31
C LYS A 296 15.33 30.55 9.43
N TYR A 297 15.36 29.39 10.05
CA TYR A 297 15.14 28.11 9.39
C TYR A 297 13.82 27.49 9.81
N TYR A 298 13.17 26.85 8.87
CA TYR A 298 11.91 26.15 9.07
C TYR A 298 12.01 24.78 8.43
N ILE A 299 11.41 23.79 9.10
CA ILE A 299 11.21 22.46 8.54
C ILE A 299 9.77 22.33 8.05
N VAL A 300 9.60 22.00 6.78
CA VAL A 300 8.29 21.70 6.18
C VAL A 300 8.24 20.21 5.97
N TYR A 301 7.24 19.54 6.48
CA TYR A 301 7.16 18.07 6.55
C TYR A 301 5.71 17.61 6.39
N HIS A 302 5.50 16.33 6.11
CA HIS A 302 4.15 15.78 6.25
C HIS A 302 3.97 15.04 7.57
N ARG A 303 2.73 14.93 8.01
CA ARG A 303 2.28 14.07 9.11
C ARG A 303 1.06 13.26 8.70
N HIS A 304 0.77 12.19 9.40
CA HIS A 304 -0.48 11.46 9.22
C HIS A 304 -1.67 12.26 9.74
N ASN A 305 -2.77 12.27 9.01
CA ASN A 305 -4.04 12.88 9.46
C ASN A 305 -4.81 11.89 10.32
N LEU A 306 -4.45 11.75 11.60
CA LEU A 306 -5.20 10.90 12.51
C LEU A 306 -6.54 11.54 12.90
N PRO A 307 -7.62 10.77 12.96
CA PRO A 307 -7.71 9.31 12.76
C PRO A 307 -8.03 8.90 11.32
N ARG A 308 -7.90 9.82 10.35
CA ARG A 308 -8.33 9.62 8.95
C ARG A 308 -7.25 9.00 8.08
N SER A 309 -6.02 8.92 8.57
CA SER A 309 -4.93 8.25 7.88
C SER A 309 -5.20 6.75 7.78
N VAL A 310 -5.02 6.21 6.58
CA VAL A 310 -5.15 4.78 6.30
C VAL A 310 -3.79 4.27 5.87
N HIS A 311 -3.21 3.35 6.64
CA HIS A 311 -1.89 2.76 6.38
C HIS A 311 -0.78 3.80 6.13
N GLY A 312 -0.81 4.92 6.87
CA GLY A 312 0.18 5.98 6.72
C GLY A 312 -0.07 6.95 5.57
N PHE A 313 -1.16 6.80 4.82
CA PHE A 313 -1.59 7.75 3.80
C PHE A 313 -2.63 8.74 4.34
N ASN A 314 -3.12 9.63 3.49
CA ASN A 314 -3.88 10.82 3.88
C ASN A 314 -3.00 11.76 4.72
N ARG A 315 -1.80 12.02 4.24
CA ARG A 315 -0.81 12.86 4.91
C ARG A 315 -1.13 14.35 4.71
N GLN A 316 -0.70 15.17 5.64
CA GLN A 316 -0.93 16.62 5.61
C GLN A 316 0.36 17.39 5.85
N VAL A 317 0.51 18.51 5.15
CA VAL A 317 1.73 19.32 5.20
C VAL A 317 1.72 20.28 6.38
N CYS A 318 2.79 20.24 7.16
CA CYS A 318 3.04 21.04 8.36
C CYS A 318 4.35 21.82 8.25
N ILE A 319 4.53 22.80 9.12
CA ILE A 319 5.75 23.61 9.24
C ILE A 319 6.03 23.94 10.71
N ASP A 320 7.29 23.85 11.13
CA ASP A 320 7.76 24.31 12.42
C ASP A 320 9.11 25.03 12.30
N GLU A 321 9.46 25.84 13.31
CA GLU A 321 10.74 26.54 13.35
C GLU A 321 11.86 25.56 13.69
N MET A 322 12.99 25.63 12.97
CA MET A 322 14.21 24.88 13.21
C MET A 322 15.30 25.82 13.73
N LYS A 323 15.97 25.41 14.82
CA LYS A 323 17.01 26.21 15.48
C LYS A 323 18.31 25.43 15.63
N PHE A 324 19.41 26.20 15.73
CA PHE A 324 20.74 25.65 16.00
C PHE A 324 21.21 26.07 17.40
N ASP A 325 22.01 25.21 18.02
CA ASP A 325 22.76 25.57 19.21
C ASP A 325 24.03 26.37 18.84
N SER A 326 24.80 26.80 19.85
CA SER A 326 26.04 27.55 19.64
C SER A 326 27.15 26.75 18.95
N ASN A 327 27.04 25.44 18.87
CA ASN A 327 28.00 24.55 18.21
C ASN A 327 27.56 24.18 16.79
N GLY A 328 26.40 24.69 16.33
CA GLY A 328 25.84 24.37 15.03
C GLY A 328 25.03 23.08 14.99
N ASN A 329 24.71 22.46 16.12
CA ASN A 329 23.80 21.30 16.10
C ASN A 329 22.36 21.75 15.93
N ILE A 330 21.58 21.02 15.14
CA ILE A 330 20.14 21.24 15.05
C ILE A 330 19.51 20.80 16.38
N LEU A 331 18.77 21.72 17.01
CA LEU A 331 18.03 21.42 18.23
C LEU A 331 16.81 20.54 17.92
N PRO A 332 16.43 19.61 18.81
CA PRO A 332 15.22 18.82 18.64
C PRO A 332 13.99 19.71 18.42
N ILE A 333 13.20 19.40 17.42
CA ILE A 333 12.00 20.12 17.04
C ILE A 333 10.79 19.38 17.62
N VAL A 334 10.00 20.09 18.41
CA VAL A 334 8.71 19.57 18.88
C VAL A 334 7.66 19.93 17.84
N PRO A 335 7.09 18.96 17.11
CA PRO A 335 6.09 19.27 16.10
C PRO A 335 4.82 19.83 16.77
N THR A 336 4.25 20.87 16.17
CA THR A 336 3.12 21.61 16.74
C THR A 336 1.87 21.57 15.86
N HIS A 337 0.70 21.79 16.50
CA HIS A 337 -0.57 21.96 15.78
C HIS A 337 -0.83 23.40 15.32
N ASP A 338 -0.11 24.37 15.87
CA ASP A 338 -0.33 25.78 15.66
C ASP A 338 0.83 26.50 14.97
N ALA A 339 1.81 25.73 14.45
CA ALA A 339 3.02 26.27 13.81
C ALA A 339 3.74 27.30 14.69
N GLN A 340 3.92 26.97 15.96
CA GLN A 340 4.48 27.90 16.96
C GLN A 340 5.88 28.37 16.56
N GLY A 341 6.12 29.68 16.62
CA GLY A 341 7.39 30.29 16.27
C GLY A 341 7.57 30.57 14.76
N VAL A 342 6.65 30.13 13.93
CA VAL A 342 6.67 30.39 12.48
C VAL A 342 6.11 31.79 12.21
N ASP A 343 6.97 32.70 11.75
CA ASP A 343 6.62 34.10 11.49
C ASP A 343 6.40 34.43 9.99
N LEU A 344 6.08 33.40 9.21
CA LEU A 344 5.82 33.53 7.78
C LEU A 344 4.39 33.99 7.47
N PHE A 345 3.45 33.72 8.35
CA PHE A 345 2.04 34.01 8.17
C PHE A 345 1.75 35.51 8.29
N LYS A 346 1.26 36.10 7.21
CA LYS A 346 0.88 37.52 7.22
C LYS A 346 -0.57 37.68 7.66
N THR A 347 -0.79 38.51 8.65
CA THR A 347 -2.14 38.88 9.10
C THR A 347 -2.87 39.75 8.08
N HIS A 348 -4.15 39.48 7.88
CA HIS A 348 -5.03 40.22 7.00
C HIS A 348 -6.09 40.98 7.79
N THR A 349 -6.52 42.11 7.22
CA THR A 349 -7.69 42.84 7.71
C THR A 349 -9.01 42.26 7.20
N SER A 350 -8.95 41.36 6.23
CA SER A 350 -10.11 40.64 5.66
C SER A 350 -10.74 39.72 6.71
N LYS A 351 -12.06 39.82 6.83
CA LYS A 351 -12.82 39.01 7.79
C LYS A 351 -13.59 37.90 7.09
N ASN A 352 -13.34 36.64 7.44
CA ASN A 352 -14.17 35.51 7.04
C ASN A 352 -15.51 35.57 7.79
N LEU A 353 -16.60 35.84 7.06
CA LEU A 353 -17.95 35.95 7.65
C LEU A 353 -18.55 34.61 8.06
N ALA A 354 -18.03 33.49 7.51
CA ALA A 354 -18.48 32.14 7.83
C ALA A 354 -17.76 31.53 9.04
N LEU A 355 -16.68 32.15 9.53
CA LEU A 355 -15.88 31.61 10.63
C LEU A 355 -16.75 31.35 11.86
N ASN A 356 -16.79 30.06 12.30
CA ASN A 356 -17.58 29.58 13.43
C ASN A 356 -19.09 29.87 13.32
N ALA A 357 -19.60 30.05 12.12
CA ALA A 357 -21.02 30.20 11.86
C ALA A 357 -21.80 28.93 12.22
N LYS A 358 -23.09 29.06 12.49
CA LYS A 358 -23.94 27.88 12.69
C LYS A 358 -24.14 27.16 11.36
N VAL A 359 -23.90 25.85 11.33
CA VAL A 359 -23.97 25.03 10.12
C VAL A 359 -24.95 23.88 10.33
N THR A 360 -25.63 23.51 9.28
CA THR A 360 -26.40 22.27 9.16
C THR A 360 -26.07 21.61 7.81
N ALA A 361 -26.17 20.29 7.72
CA ALA A 361 -25.91 19.55 6.52
C ALA A 361 -27.02 18.52 6.25
N SER A 362 -27.10 18.05 5.01
CA SER A 362 -28.00 16.93 4.62
C SER A 362 -27.67 15.66 5.39
N SER A 363 -26.39 15.40 5.56
CA SER A 363 -25.84 14.27 6.30
C SER A 363 -24.41 14.59 6.77
N TYR A 364 -23.87 13.75 7.64
CA TYR A 364 -22.43 13.66 7.89
C TYR A 364 -22.05 12.21 8.24
N TYR A 365 -20.80 11.84 7.96
CA TYR A 365 -20.36 10.46 8.04
C TYR A 365 -20.35 9.95 9.48
N ASP A 366 -19.64 10.64 10.37
CA ASP A 366 -19.57 10.40 11.79
C ASP A 366 -19.07 11.65 12.55
N ASP A 367 -18.80 11.53 13.84
CA ASP A 367 -18.36 12.64 14.70
C ASP A 367 -16.99 13.23 14.32
N TRP A 368 -16.19 12.54 13.50
CA TRP A 368 -14.93 13.06 12.95
C TRP A 368 -15.10 13.96 11.72
N PHE A 369 -16.32 14.03 11.17
CA PHE A 369 -16.67 14.71 9.92
C PHE A 369 -17.88 15.63 10.07
N ARG A 370 -17.99 16.30 11.20
CA ARG A 370 -19.15 17.16 11.52
C ARG A 370 -19.24 18.37 10.60
N PRO A 371 -20.46 18.91 10.36
CA PRO A 371 -20.65 20.07 9.53
C PRO A 371 -19.88 21.32 9.97
N GLU A 372 -19.71 21.50 11.28
CA GLU A 372 -19.02 22.66 11.88
C GLU A 372 -17.55 22.77 11.46
N TYR A 373 -16.94 21.64 11.08
CA TYR A 373 -15.55 21.58 10.63
C TYR A 373 -15.35 22.26 9.27
N ALA A 374 -16.41 22.48 8.50
CA ALA A 374 -16.31 23.23 7.24
C ALA A 374 -16.22 24.75 7.43
N VAL A 375 -16.32 25.28 8.65
CA VAL A 375 -16.30 26.73 8.94
C VAL A 375 -15.42 27.09 10.13
N ASP A 376 -14.59 26.17 10.63
CA ASP A 376 -13.70 26.36 11.79
C ASP A 376 -12.32 26.94 11.42
N ASP A 377 -12.04 27.07 10.11
CA ASP A 377 -10.77 27.50 9.53
C ASP A 377 -9.55 26.67 9.96
N ASN A 378 -9.80 25.38 10.24
CA ASN A 378 -8.81 24.39 10.64
C ASN A 378 -8.58 23.39 9.50
N ASN A 379 -7.40 23.41 8.89
CA ASN A 379 -7.06 22.50 7.80
C ASN A 379 -6.85 21.04 8.24
N ALA A 380 -6.94 20.72 9.53
CA ALA A 380 -6.89 19.34 10.04
C ALA A 380 -8.27 18.68 10.09
N THR A 381 -9.35 19.42 9.93
CA THR A 381 -10.73 18.97 10.06
C THR A 381 -11.53 19.22 8.81
N LEU A 382 -12.53 18.38 8.51
CA LEU A 382 -13.41 18.58 7.36
C LEU A 382 -14.80 18.01 7.65
N TRP A 383 -15.80 18.57 7.00
CA TRP A 383 -17.11 17.93 6.86
C TRP A 383 -17.06 16.90 5.74
N LYS A 384 -17.65 15.72 5.96
CA LYS A 384 -17.86 14.69 4.96
C LYS A 384 -19.27 14.14 5.04
N ALA A 385 -19.95 14.07 3.91
CA ALA A 385 -21.29 13.50 3.82
C ALA A 385 -21.29 11.98 4.07
N ARG A 386 -22.44 11.44 4.46
CA ARG A 386 -22.60 10.01 4.73
C ARG A 386 -22.91 9.18 3.48
N ASN A 387 -23.43 9.79 2.44
CA ASN A 387 -23.99 9.05 1.32
C ASN A 387 -22.92 8.26 0.55
N SER A 388 -22.95 6.93 0.69
CA SER A 388 -22.01 6.01 0.03
C SER A 388 -22.50 5.53 -1.36
N ASN A 389 -23.71 5.91 -1.78
CA ASN A 389 -24.29 5.48 -3.05
C ASN A 389 -23.97 6.44 -4.21
N TRP A 390 -23.15 7.44 -3.96
CA TRP A 390 -22.68 8.41 -4.90
C TRP A 390 -21.99 7.70 -6.08
N GLY A 391 -22.52 7.93 -7.28
CA GLY A 391 -22.00 7.30 -8.51
C GLY A 391 -22.53 5.90 -8.85
N ARG A 392 -23.44 5.32 -8.06
CA ARG A 392 -24.02 3.99 -8.33
C ARG A 392 -25.50 4.03 -8.77
N GLY A 393 -25.92 5.07 -9.48
CA GLY A 393 -27.27 5.16 -10.04
C GLY A 393 -28.38 5.56 -9.04
N SER A 394 -28.05 5.77 -7.78
CA SER A 394 -28.94 6.32 -6.76
C SER A 394 -28.26 7.48 -6.03
N HIS A 395 -27.63 8.36 -6.78
CA HIS A 395 -26.96 9.47 -6.14
C HIS A 395 -27.99 10.48 -5.59
N GLN A 396 -27.65 11.02 -4.44
CA GLN A 396 -28.44 12.03 -3.77
C GLN A 396 -27.55 13.25 -3.58
N ASP A 397 -28.07 14.43 -3.98
CA ASP A 397 -27.37 15.68 -3.75
C ASP A 397 -27.14 15.89 -2.24
N GLU A 398 -25.89 16.15 -1.90
CA GLU A 398 -25.50 16.47 -0.52
C GLU A 398 -25.29 17.97 -0.37
N TRP A 399 -25.72 18.52 0.74
CA TRP A 399 -25.63 19.97 0.97
C TRP A 399 -25.16 20.33 2.37
N LEU A 400 -24.54 21.51 2.44
CA LEU A 400 -24.15 22.16 3.67
C LEU A 400 -24.71 23.58 3.69
N GLN A 401 -25.38 23.98 4.78
CA GLN A 401 -26.01 25.29 4.94
C GLN A 401 -25.42 26.05 6.11
N ILE A 402 -25.01 27.29 5.85
CA ILE A 402 -24.39 28.21 6.81
C ILE A 402 -25.39 29.31 7.16
N ASP A 403 -25.56 29.60 8.46
CA ASP A 403 -26.30 30.75 9.00
C ASP A 403 -25.31 31.81 9.48
N LEU A 404 -25.16 32.91 8.77
CA LEU A 404 -24.31 34.06 9.13
C LEU A 404 -24.85 34.86 10.33
N GLY A 405 -25.94 34.41 10.95
CA GLY A 405 -26.57 35.03 12.11
C GLY A 405 -27.47 36.21 11.76
N LYS A 406 -27.14 36.98 10.74
CA LYS A 406 -27.89 38.12 10.24
C LYS A 406 -27.60 38.36 8.75
N PRO A 407 -28.46 39.13 8.03
CA PRO A 407 -28.15 39.49 6.63
C PRO A 407 -26.85 40.24 6.52
N MET A 408 -25.85 39.65 5.84
CA MET A 408 -24.54 40.23 5.58
C MET A 408 -24.36 40.50 4.08
N LYS A 409 -23.58 41.53 3.72
CA LYS A 409 -23.13 41.74 2.34
C LYS A 409 -21.80 41.02 2.16
N PHE A 410 -21.62 40.29 1.04
CA PHE A 410 -20.38 39.65 0.65
C PHE A 410 -20.26 39.62 -0.87
N ASN A 411 -19.03 39.41 -1.35
CA ASN A 411 -18.71 39.48 -2.77
C ASN A 411 -18.07 38.17 -3.27
N GLU A 412 -17.55 37.35 -2.37
CA GLU A 412 -16.85 36.09 -2.72
C GLU A 412 -17.16 34.98 -1.73
N VAL A 413 -17.31 33.78 -2.25
CA VAL A 413 -17.36 32.53 -1.50
C VAL A 413 -16.23 31.64 -2.00
N TRP A 414 -15.39 31.16 -1.07
CA TRP A 414 -14.31 30.23 -1.33
C TRP A 414 -14.68 28.88 -0.73
N THR A 415 -14.66 27.84 -1.55
CA THR A 415 -14.94 26.46 -1.10
C THR A 415 -13.70 25.61 -1.32
N GLN A 416 -13.18 25.01 -0.25
CA GLN A 416 -12.04 24.09 -0.27
C GLN A 416 -12.56 22.67 -0.11
N PHE A 417 -12.72 21.98 -1.24
CA PHE A 417 -13.17 20.59 -1.28
C PHE A 417 -12.07 19.64 -0.82
N GLU A 418 -12.43 18.39 -0.52
CA GLU A 418 -11.51 17.38 0.02
C GLU A 418 -10.27 17.20 -0.85
N TYR A 419 -10.45 17.03 -2.16
CA TYR A 419 -9.36 16.82 -3.12
C TYR A 419 -9.20 18.05 -4.03
N ALA A 420 -8.15 18.81 -3.81
CA ALA A 420 -7.85 19.99 -4.60
C ALA A 420 -7.62 19.68 -6.09
N THR A 421 -7.22 18.44 -6.40
CA THR A 421 -6.93 17.98 -7.76
C THR A 421 -8.14 17.35 -8.49
N PHE A 422 -9.33 17.36 -7.87
CA PHE A 422 -10.56 16.91 -8.49
C PHE A 422 -11.46 18.10 -8.83
N PHE A 423 -12.27 17.96 -9.86
CA PHE A 423 -13.39 18.85 -10.04
C PHE A 423 -14.59 18.39 -9.21
N TYR A 424 -15.37 19.35 -8.73
CA TYR A 424 -16.65 19.14 -8.06
C TYR A 424 -17.74 19.89 -8.82
N GLN A 425 -18.88 19.24 -9.00
CA GLN A 425 -20.07 19.86 -9.56
C GLN A 425 -20.99 20.27 -8.41
N TYR A 426 -21.37 21.54 -8.37
CA TYR A 426 -22.12 22.08 -7.26
C TYR A 426 -22.86 23.34 -7.65
N LYS A 427 -23.78 23.78 -6.79
CA LYS A 427 -24.39 25.10 -6.83
C LYS A 427 -24.36 25.76 -5.47
N ILE A 428 -24.34 27.08 -5.45
CA ILE A 428 -24.51 27.88 -4.24
C ILE A 428 -25.82 28.66 -4.35
N GLU A 429 -26.62 28.57 -3.31
CA GLU A 429 -27.88 29.30 -3.17
C GLU A 429 -27.83 30.14 -1.91
N THR A 430 -28.49 31.30 -1.93
CA THR A 430 -28.56 32.25 -0.82
C THR A 430 -29.99 32.56 -0.40
N SER A 431 -30.18 32.89 0.88
CA SER A 431 -31.51 33.24 1.41
C SER A 431 -31.41 34.29 2.53
N LEU A 432 -32.45 35.10 2.66
CA LEU A 432 -32.62 36.02 3.80
C LEU A 432 -33.37 35.37 4.97
N ASP A 433 -34.28 34.42 4.67
CA ASP A 433 -35.23 33.85 5.64
C ASP A 433 -35.08 32.34 5.84
N GLY A 434 -34.14 31.70 5.09
CA GLY A 434 -33.92 30.24 5.12
C GLY A 434 -35.02 29.43 4.44
N LYS A 435 -36.00 30.09 3.77
CA LYS A 435 -37.15 29.45 3.12
C LYS A 435 -37.18 29.70 1.62
N ARG A 436 -36.89 30.92 1.18
CA ARG A 436 -36.82 31.34 -0.22
C ARG A 436 -35.36 31.44 -0.62
N TRP A 437 -34.99 30.64 -1.61
CA TRP A 437 -33.62 30.52 -2.06
C TRP A 437 -33.44 31.17 -3.44
N THR A 438 -32.33 31.85 -3.63
CA THR A 438 -31.93 32.46 -4.89
C THR A 438 -30.58 31.88 -5.28
N LEU A 439 -30.44 31.48 -6.52
CA LEU A 439 -29.18 30.95 -7.07
C LEU A 439 -28.11 32.07 -6.97
N TYR A 440 -26.99 31.74 -6.38
CA TYR A 440 -25.80 32.57 -6.27
C TYR A 440 -24.79 32.20 -7.36
N THR A 441 -24.47 30.92 -7.49
CA THR A 441 -23.59 30.38 -8.51
C THR A 441 -24.06 28.99 -8.92
N ASP A 442 -24.02 28.72 -10.24
CA ASP A 442 -24.24 27.40 -10.82
C ASP A 442 -22.92 26.85 -11.37
N ARG A 443 -22.45 25.79 -10.77
CA ARG A 443 -21.27 25.01 -11.16
C ARG A 443 -21.63 23.54 -11.41
N THR A 444 -22.86 23.23 -11.71
CA THR A 444 -23.33 21.84 -11.93
C THR A 444 -22.74 21.17 -13.17
N SER A 445 -22.07 21.94 -14.03
CA SER A 445 -21.30 21.44 -15.19
C SER A 445 -19.79 21.73 -15.09
N ASN A 446 -19.28 22.01 -13.88
CA ASN A 446 -17.89 22.33 -13.67
C ASN A 446 -16.96 21.17 -13.98
N THR A 447 -15.86 21.44 -14.68
CA THR A 447 -14.74 20.52 -14.92
C THR A 447 -13.40 21.10 -14.47
N MET A 448 -13.40 22.28 -13.83
CA MET A 448 -12.19 22.91 -13.32
C MET A 448 -11.75 22.26 -12.00
N GLN A 449 -10.48 21.96 -11.91
CA GLN A 449 -9.78 21.51 -10.69
C GLN A 449 -9.17 22.72 -9.97
N GLY A 450 -8.68 22.51 -8.76
CA GLY A 450 -7.98 23.49 -7.95
C GLY A 450 -8.69 23.81 -6.63
N SER A 451 -7.99 24.52 -5.74
CA SER A 451 -8.48 24.92 -4.42
C SER A 451 -7.91 26.28 -4.02
N PRO A 452 -8.72 27.19 -3.42
CA PRO A 452 -10.17 27.10 -3.29
C PRO A 452 -10.89 27.28 -4.63
N MET A 453 -12.09 26.70 -4.76
CA MET A 453 -13.03 27.13 -5.78
C MET A 453 -13.58 28.50 -5.38
N ILE A 454 -13.47 29.47 -6.27
CA ILE A 454 -13.79 30.87 -5.99
C ILE A 454 -15.01 31.29 -6.80
N ASP A 455 -16.06 31.69 -6.10
CA ASP A 455 -17.31 32.20 -6.68
C ASP A 455 -17.48 33.70 -6.35
N LYS A 456 -17.37 34.54 -7.37
CA LYS A 456 -17.38 35.99 -7.24
C LYS A 456 -18.72 36.58 -7.70
N VAL A 457 -19.65 36.73 -6.76
CA VAL A 457 -20.95 37.37 -6.98
C VAL A 457 -21.31 38.25 -5.78
N ALA A 458 -21.67 39.50 -6.02
CA ALA A 458 -22.13 40.37 -4.96
C ALA A 458 -23.53 39.97 -4.46
N ALA A 459 -23.66 39.71 -3.19
CA ALA A 459 -24.93 39.32 -2.58
C ALA A 459 -25.15 39.95 -1.19
N LYS A 460 -26.41 39.89 -0.74
CA LYS A 460 -26.78 40.14 0.66
C LYS A 460 -27.69 39.01 1.13
N ALA A 461 -27.20 38.19 2.03
CA ALA A 461 -27.94 37.07 2.57
C ALA A 461 -27.59 36.78 4.02
N ARG A 462 -28.45 36.03 4.72
CA ARG A 462 -28.19 35.45 6.01
C ARG A 462 -27.75 33.99 5.88
N TYR A 463 -28.34 33.27 4.94
CA TYR A 463 -28.08 31.85 4.73
C TYR A 463 -27.40 31.61 3.40
N LEU A 464 -26.40 30.73 3.40
CA LEU A 464 -25.81 30.16 2.19
C LEU A 464 -26.00 28.65 2.24
N ARG A 465 -26.32 28.04 1.09
CA ARG A 465 -26.36 26.58 0.92
C ARG A 465 -25.49 26.19 -0.25
N ILE A 466 -24.53 25.33 0.00
CA ILE A 466 -23.70 24.70 -1.03
C ILE A 466 -24.27 23.31 -1.24
N THR A 467 -24.73 23.00 -2.43
CA THR A 467 -25.25 21.70 -2.82
C THR A 467 -24.28 21.08 -3.81
N ILE A 468 -23.69 19.95 -3.47
CA ILE A 468 -22.77 19.19 -4.32
C ILE A 468 -23.59 18.15 -5.08
N THR A 469 -23.53 18.22 -6.41
CA THR A 469 -24.33 17.37 -7.32
C THR A 469 -23.51 16.23 -7.90
N ASP A 470 -22.19 16.39 -8.09
CA ASP A 470 -21.29 15.34 -8.56
C ASP A 470 -19.84 15.64 -8.23
N THR A 471 -18.97 14.63 -8.41
CA THR A 471 -17.50 14.73 -8.26
C THR A 471 -16.79 14.00 -9.40
N GLN A 472 -15.54 14.32 -9.67
CA GLN A 472 -14.75 13.71 -10.73
C GLN A 472 -14.66 12.18 -10.63
N LYS A 473 -14.58 11.64 -9.42
CA LYS A 473 -14.51 10.18 -9.18
C LYS A 473 -15.82 9.66 -8.61
N ASN A 474 -16.42 8.70 -9.30
CA ASN A 474 -17.60 7.98 -8.82
C ASN A 474 -17.30 7.24 -7.51
N GLY A 475 -18.26 7.29 -6.59
CA GLY A 475 -18.15 6.58 -5.30
C GLY A 475 -17.48 7.37 -4.18
N HIS A 476 -16.96 8.58 -4.43
CA HIS A 476 -16.49 9.46 -3.38
C HIS A 476 -17.63 10.18 -2.68
N MET A 477 -17.61 10.19 -1.36
CA MET A 477 -18.52 10.98 -0.55
C MET A 477 -18.08 12.45 -0.60
N PRO A 478 -18.99 13.41 -0.86
CA PRO A 478 -18.66 14.83 -0.85
C PRO A 478 -18.10 15.27 0.49
N ALA A 479 -17.05 16.07 0.47
CA ALA A 479 -16.42 16.60 1.66
C ALA A 479 -15.80 17.98 1.42
N ILE A 480 -15.76 18.78 2.47
CA ILE A 480 -15.28 20.18 2.44
C ILE A 480 -14.40 20.42 3.65
N TRP A 481 -13.15 20.89 3.41
CA TRP A 481 -12.26 21.37 4.46
C TRP A 481 -12.76 22.69 5.04
N ASN A 482 -12.89 23.73 4.19
CA ASN A 482 -13.30 25.04 4.64
C ASN A 482 -14.19 25.76 3.61
N ILE A 483 -15.12 26.54 4.13
CA ILE A 483 -15.90 27.52 3.40
C ILE A 483 -15.62 28.91 3.98
N LYS A 484 -15.13 29.82 3.14
CA LYS A 484 -14.85 31.19 3.54
C LYS A 484 -15.73 32.15 2.77
N VAL A 485 -16.36 33.09 3.47
CA VAL A 485 -17.28 34.08 2.89
C VAL A 485 -16.71 35.48 3.13
N TRP A 486 -16.45 36.18 2.05
CA TRP A 486 -15.72 37.44 2.08
C TRP A 486 -16.54 38.62 1.62
N GLN A 487 -16.53 39.71 2.37
CA GLN A 487 -16.91 41.05 1.83
C GLN A 487 -15.76 41.65 1.01
N LYS A 488 -14.54 41.45 1.48
CA LYS A 488 -13.30 41.79 0.79
C LYS A 488 -12.34 40.63 1.06
N ALA A 489 -12.10 39.80 0.06
CA ALA A 489 -11.20 38.70 0.17
C ALA A 489 -9.73 39.14 0.24
N PRO A 490 -8.84 38.32 0.87
CA PRO A 490 -7.39 38.48 0.67
C PRO A 490 -7.02 38.29 -0.80
N GLU A 491 -5.91 38.86 -1.19
CA GLU A 491 -5.38 38.70 -2.55
C GLU A 491 -4.75 37.30 -2.68
N LEU A 492 -5.17 36.54 -3.69
CA LEU A 492 -4.53 35.30 -4.09
C LEU A 492 -3.69 35.52 -5.33
N PRO A 493 -2.61 34.73 -5.53
CA PRO A 493 -1.85 34.80 -6.77
C PRO A 493 -2.74 34.46 -7.98
N GLU A 494 -2.56 35.23 -9.06
CA GLU A 494 -3.10 34.81 -10.35
C GLU A 494 -2.23 33.67 -10.88
N ILE A 495 -2.85 32.55 -11.26
CA ILE A 495 -2.20 31.40 -11.80
C ILE A 495 -2.81 31.14 -13.17
N HIS A 496 -2.00 31.22 -14.20
CA HIS A 496 -2.34 30.81 -15.56
C HIS A 496 -1.49 29.56 -15.86
N VAL A 497 -2.13 28.40 -15.94
CA VAL A 497 -1.51 27.19 -16.46
C VAL A 497 -1.91 27.07 -17.91
N GLU A 498 -0.96 27.28 -18.80
CA GLU A 498 -1.17 26.97 -20.20
C GLU A 498 -1.19 25.44 -20.36
N THR A 499 -2.24 24.92 -20.96
CA THR A 499 -2.31 23.51 -21.32
C THR A 499 -1.46 23.28 -22.56
N ASN A 500 -0.48 22.41 -22.47
CA ASN A 500 0.21 21.89 -23.66
C ASN A 500 -0.70 20.82 -24.30
N ASP A 501 -1.44 21.19 -25.34
CA ASP A 501 -2.34 20.27 -26.06
C ASP A 501 -1.61 19.15 -26.82
N GLY A 502 -0.32 18.95 -26.59
CA GLY A 502 0.54 18.07 -27.35
C GLY A 502 1.27 16.97 -26.60
N TYR A 503 1.14 16.87 -25.27
CA TYR A 503 1.75 15.76 -24.52
C TYR A 503 0.74 14.63 -24.33
N PRO A 504 0.86 13.52 -25.07
CA PRO A 504 0.13 12.30 -24.73
C PRO A 504 0.64 11.78 -23.37
N GLY A 505 -0.26 11.19 -22.58
CA GLY A 505 0.09 10.68 -21.26
C GLY A 505 1.33 9.79 -21.26
N MET A 506 2.15 9.90 -20.25
CA MET A 506 3.33 9.09 -20.06
C MET A 506 2.91 7.62 -19.89
N HIS A 507 2.89 6.92 -20.99
CA HIS A 507 2.99 5.47 -20.95
C HIS A 507 4.39 5.15 -21.41
N GLN A 508 5.19 4.56 -20.54
CA GLN A 508 6.44 3.95 -20.92
C GLN A 508 6.11 2.82 -21.89
N LYS A 509 5.88 3.17 -23.16
CA LYS A 509 5.57 2.23 -24.20
C LYS A 509 6.87 1.59 -24.66
N ASP A 510 6.97 0.29 -24.39
CA ASP A 510 7.79 -0.65 -25.15
C ASP A 510 9.27 -0.28 -25.27
N VAL A 511 9.89 0.07 -24.16
CA VAL A 511 11.34 -0.01 -24.08
C VAL A 511 11.68 -1.48 -23.91
N GLU A 512 12.19 -2.11 -24.96
CA GLU A 512 12.67 -3.47 -24.86
C GLU A 512 13.85 -3.52 -23.87
N PRO A 513 13.74 -4.26 -22.76
CA PRO A 513 14.78 -4.27 -21.75
C PRO A 513 16.03 -4.96 -22.30
N VAL A 514 17.16 -4.30 -22.22
CA VAL A 514 18.45 -4.93 -22.45
C VAL A 514 18.91 -5.59 -21.16
N SER A 515 19.06 -6.90 -21.18
CA SER A 515 19.60 -7.63 -20.03
C SER A 515 21.00 -7.12 -19.68
N ARG A 516 21.14 -6.63 -18.45
CA ARG A 516 22.43 -6.22 -17.86
C ARG A 516 23.03 -7.30 -16.97
N TYR A 517 22.36 -8.44 -16.84
CA TYR A 517 22.62 -9.45 -15.85
C TYR A 517 23.17 -10.72 -16.46
N SER A 518 23.89 -11.49 -15.64
CA SER A 518 24.48 -12.75 -16.03
C SER A 518 23.40 -13.79 -16.35
N THR A 519 23.60 -14.54 -17.43
CA THR A 519 22.77 -15.71 -17.75
C THR A 519 22.96 -16.85 -16.76
N ASP A 520 23.98 -16.81 -15.91
CA ASP A 520 24.26 -17.83 -14.90
C ASP A 520 23.21 -17.89 -13.78
N ALA A 521 22.42 -16.82 -13.63
CA ALA A 521 21.29 -16.77 -12.68
C ALA A 521 20.02 -17.45 -13.21
N THR A 522 20.00 -17.91 -14.47
CA THR A 522 18.81 -18.51 -15.08
C THR A 522 18.49 -19.87 -14.45
N ILE A 523 17.20 -20.08 -14.11
CA ILE A 523 16.65 -21.36 -13.73
C ILE A 523 15.79 -21.86 -14.88
N ASP A 524 16.16 -23.00 -15.44
CA ASP A 524 15.41 -23.67 -16.52
C ASP A 524 15.12 -25.13 -16.13
N PHE A 525 13.87 -25.40 -15.82
CA PHE A 525 13.40 -26.73 -15.48
C PHE A 525 12.52 -27.26 -16.62
N ASN A 526 12.94 -28.40 -17.16
CA ASN A 526 12.18 -29.17 -18.16
C ASN A 526 12.02 -30.61 -17.70
N ALA A 527 10.83 -30.97 -17.28
CA ALA A 527 10.56 -32.32 -16.74
C ALA A 527 10.82 -33.44 -17.77
N ALA A 528 10.50 -33.23 -19.04
CA ALA A 528 10.74 -34.21 -20.08
C ALA A 528 12.24 -34.44 -20.33
N ALA A 529 13.05 -33.36 -20.30
CA ALA A 529 14.49 -33.46 -20.43
C ALA A 529 15.12 -34.19 -19.24
N ILE A 530 14.66 -33.94 -18.03
CA ILE A 530 15.12 -34.67 -16.82
C ILE A 530 14.77 -36.16 -16.93
N ALA A 531 13.52 -36.48 -17.27
CA ALA A 531 13.08 -37.85 -17.42
C ALA A 531 13.90 -38.59 -18.51
N ALA A 532 14.16 -37.93 -19.63
CA ALA A 532 14.97 -38.50 -20.69
C ALA A 532 16.43 -38.74 -20.28
N SER A 533 17.03 -37.79 -19.55
CA SER A 533 18.44 -37.92 -19.08
C SER A 533 18.67 -39.02 -18.08
N GLN A 534 17.65 -39.37 -17.30
CA GLN A 534 17.74 -40.44 -16.31
C GLN A 534 17.27 -41.81 -16.85
N GLY A 535 16.81 -41.88 -18.09
CA GLY A 535 16.33 -43.09 -18.71
C GLY A 535 15.06 -43.64 -18.09
N ALA A 536 14.32 -42.86 -17.34
CA ALA A 536 13.15 -43.28 -16.60
C ALA A 536 11.89 -43.22 -17.46
N ILE A 537 11.17 -44.32 -17.55
CA ILE A 537 9.85 -44.42 -18.15
C ILE A 537 8.77 -44.27 -17.06
N GLN A 538 9.14 -44.49 -15.80
CA GLN A 538 8.28 -44.41 -14.62
C GLN A 538 8.60 -43.16 -13.80
N PRO A 539 7.64 -42.58 -13.06
CA PRO A 539 7.88 -41.50 -12.13
C PRO A 539 9.01 -41.83 -11.16
N PHE A 540 9.91 -40.91 -10.94
CA PHE A 540 11.04 -41.04 -10.03
C PHE A 540 11.15 -39.80 -9.11
N ASP A 541 11.78 -40.01 -7.96
CA ASP A 541 12.00 -38.92 -7.01
C ASP A 541 13.18 -38.06 -7.45
N ILE A 542 13.00 -36.75 -7.33
CA ILE A 542 14.06 -35.76 -7.49
C ILE A 542 14.28 -35.03 -6.17
N THR A 543 15.54 -34.75 -5.87
CA THR A 543 15.93 -33.98 -4.67
C THR A 543 16.63 -32.70 -5.03
N LYS A 544 16.91 -32.51 -6.33
CA LYS A 544 17.62 -31.33 -6.83
C LYS A 544 17.25 -31.04 -8.28
N VAL A 545 17.11 -29.76 -8.60
CA VAL A 545 16.93 -29.24 -9.94
C VAL A 545 17.90 -28.09 -10.15
N GLY A 546 18.98 -28.31 -10.89
CA GLY A 546 20.03 -27.31 -11.04
C GLY A 546 20.58 -26.86 -9.69
N SER A 547 20.44 -25.55 -9.38
CA SER A 547 20.84 -24.94 -8.11
C SER A 547 19.76 -24.95 -7.04
N LEU A 548 18.64 -25.60 -7.29
CA LEU A 548 17.52 -25.73 -6.37
C LEU A 548 17.55 -27.05 -5.61
N LYS A 549 17.24 -27.02 -4.32
CA LYS A 549 17.19 -28.19 -3.47
C LYS A 549 15.80 -28.38 -2.90
N ALA A 550 15.27 -29.59 -3.02
CA ALA A 550 13.97 -29.93 -2.46
C ALA A 550 14.08 -30.17 -0.94
N ASN A 551 13.08 -29.71 -0.19
CA ASN A 551 12.91 -29.99 1.24
C ASN A 551 12.55 -31.45 1.50
N LYS A 552 11.87 -32.10 0.55
CA LYS A 552 11.47 -33.51 0.52
C LYS A 552 11.61 -34.02 -0.91
N PRO A 553 11.76 -35.37 -1.12
CA PRO A 553 11.75 -35.93 -2.47
C PRO A 553 10.50 -35.49 -3.24
N ILE A 554 10.69 -35.12 -4.49
CA ILE A 554 9.62 -34.71 -5.43
C ILE A 554 9.53 -35.80 -6.50
N ARG A 555 8.33 -36.29 -6.77
CA ARG A 555 8.10 -37.27 -7.81
C ARG A 555 7.90 -36.65 -9.18
N MET A 556 8.58 -37.20 -10.16
CA MET A 556 8.28 -36.93 -11.56
C MET A 556 7.13 -37.84 -11.99
N ARG A 557 6.11 -37.28 -12.58
CA ARG A 557 4.89 -37.97 -13.00
C ARG A 557 4.51 -37.60 -14.43
N VAL A 558 3.62 -38.39 -15.01
CA VAL A 558 2.99 -38.05 -16.28
C VAL A 558 1.57 -37.57 -16.02
N LYS A 559 1.23 -36.43 -16.56
CA LYS A 559 -0.13 -35.86 -16.55
C LYS A 559 -0.53 -35.42 -17.95
N ASP A 560 -1.62 -35.96 -18.46
CA ASP A 560 -2.13 -35.72 -19.83
C ASP A 560 -1.01 -35.93 -20.88
N GLY A 561 -0.25 -37.00 -20.72
CA GLY A 561 0.87 -37.34 -21.60
C GLY A 561 2.11 -36.47 -21.50
N ARG A 562 2.23 -35.62 -20.47
CA ARG A 562 3.39 -34.74 -20.22
C ARG A 562 4.11 -35.14 -18.94
N TRP A 563 5.44 -35.21 -19.02
CA TRP A 563 6.27 -35.28 -17.84
C TRP A 563 6.16 -33.99 -17.03
N ALA A 564 6.05 -34.14 -15.70
CA ALA A 564 5.99 -33.00 -14.78
C ALA A 564 6.50 -33.40 -13.40
N MET A 565 7.03 -32.46 -12.65
CA MET A 565 7.18 -32.66 -11.23
C MET A 565 5.82 -32.45 -10.54
N PHE A 566 5.47 -33.31 -9.63
CA PHE A 566 4.26 -33.22 -8.84
C PHE A 566 4.59 -32.69 -7.45
N LEU A 567 3.97 -31.57 -7.12
CA LEU A 567 4.02 -30.97 -5.79
C LEU A 567 2.70 -31.23 -5.08
N ASN A 568 2.76 -31.89 -3.94
CA ASN A 568 1.59 -32.35 -3.19
C ASN A 568 1.11 -31.38 -2.10
N GLY A 569 1.58 -30.13 -2.12
CA GLY A 569 1.26 -29.12 -1.11
C GLY A 569 2.14 -29.17 0.15
N THR A 570 3.18 -30.02 0.19
CA THR A 570 4.16 -30.06 1.29
C THR A 570 5.60 -29.97 0.84
N GLN A 571 5.80 -30.06 -0.45
CA GLN A 571 7.11 -30.06 -1.10
C GLN A 571 7.39 -28.69 -1.70
N ARG A 572 8.63 -28.29 -1.63
CA ARG A 572 9.15 -27.09 -2.28
C ARG A 572 10.60 -27.26 -2.66
N LEU A 573 11.02 -26.45 -3.58
CA LEU A 573 12.43 -26.30 -3.94
C LEU A 573 12.89 -24.89 -3.52
N GLU A 574 14.12 -24.80 -3.03
CA GLU A 574 14.71 -23.54 -2.57
C GLU A 574 16.11 -23.39 -3.17
N SER A 575 16.50 -22.20 -3.59
CA SER A 575 17.83 -21.96 -4.14
C SER A 575 18.90 -22.20 -3.08
N GLU A 576 19.99 -22.89 -3.48
CA GLU A 576 21.10 -23.19 -2.58
C GLU A 576 21.88 -21.94 -2.17
N LYS A 577 21.79 -20.88 -2.97
CA LYS A 577 22.41 -19.57 -2.71
C LYS A 577 21.32 -18.53 -2.54
N PRO A 578 21.61 -17.50 -1.75
CA PRO A 578 20.74 -16.34 -1.71
C PRO A 578 20.53 -15.71 -3.09
N ILE A 579 19.43 -15.01 -3.25
CA ILE A 579 19.19 -14.14 -4.41
C ILE A 579 20.35 -13.13 -4.47
N THR A 580 20.95 -13.05 -5.66
CA THR A 580 21.96 -12.06 -5.98
C THR A 580 21.31 -10.79 -6.48
N GLU A 581 22.13 -9.83 -6.88
CA GLU A 581 21.66 -8.60 -7.50
C GLU A 581 20.83 -8.82 -8.77
N ASP A 582 20.99 -9.99 -9.41
CA ASP A 582 20.26 -10.34 -10.63
C ASP A 582 18.73 -10.36 -10.45
N PHE A 583 18.25 -10.70 -9.25
CA PHE A 583 16.80 -10.75 -8.94
C PHE A 583 16.42 -9.87 -7.76
N SER A 584 17.33 -9.04 -7.28
CA SER A 584 17.08 -8.24 -6.08
C SER A 584 16.60 -6.83 -6.41
N TYR A 585 16.01 -6.18 -5.43
CA TYR A 585 15.41 -4.85 -5.54
C TYR A 585 14.33 -4.83 -6.62
N ASN A 586 14.46 -3.95 -7.58
CA ASN A 586 13.60 -3.90 -8.77
C ASN A 586 14.35 -4.34 -10.05
N ALA A 587 15.23 -5.31 -9.94
CA ALA A 587 15.87 -5.89 -11.12
C ALA A 587 14.83 -6.52 -12.06
N PRO A 588 14.99 -6.37 -13.38
CA PRO A 588 14.12 -7.03 -14.35
C PRO A 588 14.15 -8.56 -14.21
N TYR A 589 12.99 -9.19 -14.36
CA TYR A 589 12.90 -10.65 -14.37
C TYR A 589 11.74 -11.15 -15.23
N SER A 590 11.76 -12.42 -15.52
CA SER A 590 10.61 -13.16 -16.02
C SER A 590 10.50 -14.51 -15.35
N ILE A 591 9.27 -14.88 -15.01
CA ILE A 591 8.91 -16.20 -14.47
C ILE A 591 7.89 -16.81 -15.42
N SER A 592 8.22 -17.93 -16.03
CA SER A 592 7.31 -18.67 -16.88
C SER A 592 7.13 -20.08 -16.36
N ALA A 593 5.89 -20.49 -16.12
CA ALA A 593 5.58 -21.82 -15.58
C ALA A 593 4.43 -22.48 -16.35
N LEU A 594 4.70 -23.64 -16.94
CA LEU A 594 3.67 -24.50 -17.51
C LEU A 594 3.16 -25.44 -16.43
N VAL A 595 1.97 -25.15 -15.92
CA VAL A 595 1.39 -25.81 -14.75
C VAL A 595 0.06 -26.47 -15.07
N TYR A 596 -0.24 -27.54 -14.35
CA TYR A 596 -1.56 -28.12 -14.23
C TYR A 596 -1.97 -28.08 -12.76
N GLN A 597 -2.86 -27.18 -12.42
CA GLN A 597 -3.35 -27.02 -11.06
C GLN A 597 -4.56 -27.92 -10.85
N THR A 598 -4.44 -28.89 -9.94
CA THR A 598 -5.50 -29.86 -9.68
C THR A 598 -6.64 -29.28 -8.87
N LYS A 599 -6.33 -28.28 -8.03
CA LYS A 599 -7.29 -27.57 -7.22
C LYS A 599 -6.73 -26.19 -6.88
N ILE A 600 -7.56 -25.18 -6.99
CA ILE A 600 -7.23 -23.80 -6.62
C ILE A 600 -7.46 -23.63 -5.12
N GLY A 601 -6.37 -23.45 -4.37
CA GLY A 601 -6.41 -22.97 -2.98
C GLY A 601 -6.50 -21.46 -2.91
N PRO A 602 -6.60 -20.87 -1.70
CA PRO A 602 -6.69 -19.40 -1.55
C PRO A 602 -5.48 -18.68 -2.14
N VAL A 603 -4.27 -19.10 -1.79
CA VAL A 603 -3.02 -18.40 -2.13
C VAL A 603 -1.84 -19.32 -2.47
N PRO A 604 -2.02 -20.39 -3.29
CA PRO A 604 -0.90 -21.26 -3.62
C PRO A 604 0.17 -20.51 -4.41
N THR A 605 1.38 -20.50 -3.89
CA THR A 605 2.53 -19.83 -4.50
C THR A 605 3.32 -20.79 -5.38
N VAL A 606 3.47 -20.43 -6.64
CA VAL A 606 4.27 -21.20 -7.60
C VAL A 606 5.75 -20.85 -7.48
N VAL A 607 6.06 -19.57 -7.41
CA VAL A 607 7.43 -19.05 -7.25
C VAL A 607 7.41 -17.89 -6.27
N SER A 608 8.38 -17.82 -5.39
CA SER A 608 8.65 -16.69 -4.51
C SER A 608 10.10 -16.25 -4.63
N LEU A 609 10.28 -14.94 -4.70
CA LEU A 609 11.56 -14.25 -4.61
C LEU A 609 11.56 -13.47 -3.29
N SER A 610 11.99 -14.09 -2.18
CA SER A 610 11.88 -13.45 -0.87
C SER A 610 12.72 -14.07 0.23
N THR A 611 12.93 -13.34 1.33
CA THR A 611 13.51 -13.85 2.57
C THR A 611 12.47 -14.43 3.52
N SER A 612 11.39 -13.71 3.74
CA SER A 612 10.27 -14.12 4.56
C SER A 612 9.06 -13.20 4.31
N HIS A 613 7.90 -13.69 4.64
CA HIS A 613 6.65 -12.94 4.52
C HIS A 613 6.57 -11.71 5.44
N ALA A 614 7.30 -11.73 6.54
CA ALA A 614 7.30 -10.67 7.55
C ALA A 614 8.04 -9.39 7.12
N ASP A 615 8.85 -9.48 6.07
CA ASP A 615 9.78 -8.41 5.71
C ASP A 615 9.22 -7.40 4.70
N LEU A 616 8.01 -7.61 4.18
CA LEU A 616 7.37 -6.79 3.15
C LEU A 616 8.19 -6.61 1.83
N ALA A 617 9.30 -7.31 1.70
CA ALA A 617 10.21 -7.24 0.55
C ALA A 617 10.16 -8.55 -0.24
N THR A 618 8.95 -8.94 -0.66
CA THR A 618 8.66 -10.20 -1.31
C THR A 618 8.07 -9.99 -2.68
N THR A 619 8.33 -10.92 -3.58
CA THR A 619 7.62 -11.07 -4.85
C THR A 619 7.16 -12.51 -4.95
N GLU A 620 5.86 -12.71 -5.09
CA GLU A 620 5.26 -14.03 -5.11
C GLU A 620 4.33 -14.18 -6.31
N PHE A 621 4.63 -15.13 -7.15
CA PHE A 621 3.75 -15.55 -8.23
C PHE A 621 2.79 -16.62 -7.69
N ARG A 622 1.53 -16.31 -7.62
CA ARG A 622 0.46 -17.09 -7.01
C ARG A 622 -0.61 -17.46 -8.03
N LEU A 623 -1.13 -18.65 -7.93
CA LEU A 623 -2.27 -19.09 -8.72
C LEU A 623 -3.45 -19.45 -7.79
N GLY A 624 -3.89 -18.47 -7.00
CA GLY A 624 -4.92 -18.62 -6.00
C GLY A 624 -6.28 -18.09 -6.38
N SER A 625 -7.27 -18.43 -5.58
CA SER A 625 -8.62 -17.87 -5.67
C SER A 625 -8.84 -16.62 -4.84
N ASP A 626 -7.84 -16.22 -4.06
CA ASP A 626 -7.89 -14.99 -3.31
C ASP A 626 -7.74 -13.79 -4.25
N LEU A 627 -8.77 -13.00 -4.30
CA LEU A 627 -8.86 -11.87 -5.22
C LEU A 627 -8.04 -10.67 -4.80
N GLN A 628 -7.66 -10.56 -3.53
CA GLN A 628 -6.85 -9.44 -3.05
C GLN A 628 -5.36 -9.67 -3.31
N THR A 629 -4.92 -10.90 -3.28
CA THR A 629 -3.54 -11.26 -3.57
C THR A 629 -3.29 -11.59 -5.03
N GLY A 630 -4.35 -11.83 -5.80
CA GLY A 630 -4.28 -12.02 -7.24
C GLY A 630 -3.22 -13.03 -7.69
N ILE A 631 -2.69 -12.83 -8.90
CA ILE A 631 -1.61 -13.65 -9.48
C ILE A 631 -0.25 -13.22 -8.93
N LEU A 632 -0.04 -11.94 -8.71
CA LEU A 632 1.19 -11.42 -8.12
C LEU A 632 0.91 -10.77 -6.79
N ASN A 633 1.79 -11.02 -5.84
CA ASN A 633 1.76 -10.40 -4.53
C ASN A 633 3.14 -9.88 -4.17
N HIS A 634 3.19 -8.62 -3.78
CA HIS A 634 4.42 -7.94 -3.40
C HIS A 634 4.27 -7.29 -2.03
N ASN A 635 5.38 -7.08 -1.36
CA ASN A 635 5.46 -6.29 -0.14
C ASN A 635 4.39 -6.64 0.91
N GLY A 636 4.12 -7.93 1.10
CA GLY A 636 3.17 -8.37 2.10
C GLY A 636 1.71 -8.09 1.77
N SER A 637 1.31 -8.10 0.51
CA SER A 637 -0.07 -7.96 0.01
C SER A 637 -0.59 -6.53 -0.25
N PHE A 638 0.22 -5.51 -0.10
CA PHE A 638 -0.24 -4.14 -0.40
C PHE A 638 -0.33 -3.85 -1.90
N GLU A 639 0.37 -4.60 -2.72
CA GLU A 639 0.49 -4.37 -4.15
C GLU A 639 0.29 -5.69 -4.90
N SER A 640 -0.93 -6.18 -4.92
CA SER A 640 -1.27 -7.40 -5.65
C SER A 640 -2.24 -7.11 -6.79
N PHE A 641 -2.06 -7.84 -7.87
CA PHE A 641 -2.95 -7.74 -9.02
C PHE A 641 -3.09 -9.09 -9.73
N GLY A 642 -4.08 -9.20 -10.58
CA GLY A 642 -4.33 -10.39 -11.37
C GLY A 642 -5.79 -10.56 -11.74
N SER A 643 -6.08 -11.66 -12.42
CA SER A 643 -7.42 -12.03 -12.83
C SER A 643 -7.79 -13.39 -12.23
N PRO A 644 -8.57 -13.42 -11.14
CA PRO A 644 -9.03 -14.67 -10.53
C PRO A 644 -9.86 -15.53 -11.46
N GLU A 645 -10.65 -14.89 -12.33
CA GLU A 645 -11.41 -15.60 -13.35
C GLU A 645 -10.49 -16.33 -14.33
N ALA A 646 -9.35 -15.71 -14.69
CA ALA A 646 -8.35 -16.34 -15.54
C ALA A 646 -7.70 -17.54 -14.84
N VAL A 647 -7.41 -17.43 -13.53
CA VAL A 647 -6.87 -18.54 -12.72
C VAL A 647 -7.90 -19.66 -12.63
N LYS A 648 -9.14 -19.35 -12.25
CA LYS A 648 -10.23 -20.33 -12.17
C LYS A 648 -10.47 -21.06 -13.50
N ALA A 649 -10.39 -20.35 -14.61
CA ALA A 649 -10.53 -20.94 -15.95
C ALA A 649 -9.33 -21.83 -16.35
N ALA A 650 -8.25 -21.81 -15.58
CA ALA A 650 -7.06 -22.66 -15.80
C ALA A 650 -7.06 -23.94 -14.93
N GLU A 651 -8.00 -24.06 -13.98
CA GLU A 651 -8.09 -25.27 -13.13
C GLU A 651 -8.34 -26.52 -13.96
N GLY A 652 -7.60 -27.58 -13.65
CA GLY A 652 -7.75 -28.87 -14.32
C GLY A 652 -7.26 -28.91 -15.77
N ARG A 653 -6.39 -28.00 -16.18
CA ARG A 653 -5.77 -28.01 -17.52
C ARG A 653 -4.35 -27.46 -17.50
N TRP A 654 -3.56 -27.87 -18.48
CA TRP A 654 -2.26 -27.25 -18.69
C TRP A 654 -2.41 -25.80 -19.14
N THR A 655 -1.70 -24.90 -18.45
CA THR A 655 -1.70 -23.45 -18.74
C THR A 655 -0.29 -22.94 -18.58
N LEU A 656 0.19 -22.19 -19.55
CA LEU A 656 1.44 -21.44 -19.42
C LEU A 656 1.13 -20.05 -18.84
N TRP A 657 1.66 -19.81 -17.67
CA TRP A 657 1.67 -18.49 -17.07
C TRP A 657 3.05 -17.88 -17.22
N THR A 658 3.11 -16.64 -17.65
CA THR A 658 4.35 -15.86 -17.67
C THR A 658 4.12 -14.51 -17.00
N VAL A 659 5.01 -14.18 -16.09
CA VAL A 659 5.09 -12.87 -15.46
C VAL A 659 6.40 -12.23 -15.90
N THR A 660 6.35 -11.00 -16.37
CA THR A 660 7.54 -10.22 -16.73
C THR A 660 7.56 -8.91 -15.97
N TYR A 661 8.73 -8.49 -15.56
CA TYR A 661 8.98 -7.21 -14.91
C TYR A 661 10.21 -6.55 -15.50
N ASP A 662 10.08 -5.34 -15.97
CA ASP A 662 11.17 -4.62 -16.64
C ASP A 662 11.87 -3.59 -15.74
N GLY A 663 11.58 -3.61 -14.45
CA GLY A 663 12.06 -2.64 -13.45
C GLY A 663 11.04 -1.55 -13.16
N TRP A 664 9.91 -1.57 -13.87
CA TRP A 664 8.87 -0.57 -13.79
C TRP A 664 7.47 -1.17 -14.03
N MET A 665 7.29 -1.89 -15.16
CA MET A 665 6.03 -2.46 -15.58
C MET A 665 6.03 -3.96 -15.33
N GLU A 666 5.05 -4.44 -14.58
CA GLU A 666 4.73 -5.85 -14.50
C GLU A 666 3.65 -6.23 -15.49
N ARG A 667 3.87 -7.36 -16.18
CA ARG A 667 2.90 -7.91 -17.12
C ARG A 667 2.65 -9.37 -16.81
N VAL A 668 1.38 -9.76 -16.87
CA VAL A 668 0.95 -11.15 -16.71
C VAL A 668 0.39 -11.66 -18.01
N TYR A 669 0.93 -12.77 -18.45
CA TYR A 669 0.48 -13.46 -19.66
C TYR A 669 -0.10 -14.83 -19.29
N LYS A 670 -1.18 -15.19 -19.96
CA LYS A 670 -1.77 -16.52 -19.92
C LYS A 670 -1.78 -17.09 -21.33
N ASP A 671 -1.17 -18.26 -21.50
CA ASP A 671 -1.06 -18.93 -22.79
C ASP A 671 -0.50 -18.00 -23.92
N GLY A 672 0.52 -17.21 -23.57
CA GLY A 672 1.18 -16.28 -24.48
C GLY A 672 0.41 -14.98 -24.75
N GLN A 673 -0.75 -14.77 -24.13
CA GLN A 673 -1.57 -13.58 -24.30
C GLN A 673 -1.49 -12.69 -23.07
N LEU A 674 -1.25 -11.40 -23.26
CA LEU A 674 -1.26 -10.41 -22.17
C LEU A 674 -2.68 -10.30 -21.59
N ILE A 675 -2.81 -10.48 -20.28
CA ILE A 675 -4.09 -10.38 -19.58
C ILE A 675 -4.11 -9.26 -18.54
N HIS A 676 -2.96 -8.81 -18.09
CA HIS A 676 -2.85 -7.72 -17.12
C HIS A 676 -1.49 -7.04 -17.22
N GLU A 677 -1.48 -5.72 -17.04
CA GLU A 677 -0.25 -4.95 -16.87
C GLU A 677 -0.48 -3.85 -15.84
N GLN A 678 0.54 -3.54 -15.06
CA GLN A 678 0.50 -2.53 -14.01
C GLN A 678 1.90 -1.99 -13.74
N ASN A 679 2.00 -0.69 -13.50
CA ASN A 679 3.21 -0.10 -12.95
C ASN A 679 3.39 -0.58 -11.51
N ASN A 680 4.59 -1.03 -11.20
CA ASN A 680 4.95 -1.45 -9.86
C ASN A 680 6.45 -1.29 -9.64
N PHE A 681 6.86 -1.07 -8.40
CA PHE A 681 8.27 -1.15 -8.06
C PHE A 681 8.48 -2.15 -6.93
N LEU A 682 9.56 -2.90 -7.05
CA LEU A 682 9.82 -4.03 -6.20
C LEU A 682 11.04 -3.79 -5.33
N MET A 683 11.06 -4.43 -4.18
CA MET A 683 12.14 -4.34 -3.20
C MET A 683 12.61 -5.72 -2.76
N VAL A 684 12.79 -6.63 -3.70
CA VAL A 684 13.28 -7.97 -3.38
C VAL A 684 14.66 -7.89 -2.73
N ARG A 685 14.82 -8.52 -1.58
CA ARG A 685 16.10 -8.49 -0.84
C ARG A 685 17.12 -9.44 -1.43
N PRO A 686 18.40 -9.03 -1.51
CA PRO A 686 19.46 -9.90 -2.04
C PRO A 686 19.78 -11.09 -1.13
N GLU A 687 19.45 -11.04 0.17
CA GLU A 687 19.64 -12.16 1.10
C GLU A 687 18.54 -13.23 0.98
N GLY A 688 17.47 -12.96 0.22
CA GLY A 688 16.38 -13.87 0.02
C GLY A 688 16.75 -15.07 -0.83
N HIS A 689 15.84 -16.03 -0.92
CA HIS A 689 15.98 -17.19 -1.75
C HIS A 689 14.86 -17.28 -2.79
N ILE A 690 15.13 -17.96 -3.90
CA ILE A 690 14.10 -18.36 -4.84
C ILE A 690 13.47 -19.64 -4.29
N THR A 691 12.17 -19.60 -4.06
CA THR A 691 11.39 -20.75 -3.59
C THR A 691 10.36 -21.15 -4.65
N ILE A 692 10.29 -22.42 -5.00
CA ILE A 692 9.33 -22.98 -5.94
C ILE A 692 8.34 -23.85 -5.17
N GLY A 693 7.05 -23.65 -5.41
CA GLY A 693 5.98 -24.41 -4.80
C GLY A 693 5.57 -23.96 -3.39
N ALA A 694 6.10 -22.84 -2.91
CA ALA A 694 5.72 -22.21 -1.64
C ALA A 694 6.16 -20.74 -1.64
N ASP A 695 5.69 -19.98 -0.66
CA ASP A 695 6.24 -18.66 -0.36
C ASP A 695 7.62 -18.76 0.35
N GLY A 696 8.28 -17.65 0.56
CA GLY A 696 9.61 -17.60 1.17
C GLY A 696 9.67 -18.09 2.63
N SER A 697 8.53 -18.19 3.32
CA SER A 697 8.43 -18.81 4.66
C SER A 697 8.22 -20.33 4.59
N GLY A 698 7.98 -20.88 3.41
CA GLY A 698 7.62 -22.27 3.17
C GLY A 698 6.14 -22.55 3.34
N ALA A 699 5.34 -21.51 3.32
CA ALA A 699 3.88 -21.55 3.42
C ALA A 699 3.22 -21.40 2.05
N ASN A 700 1.86 -21.29 2.03
CA ASN A 700 1.08 -21.08 0.81
C ASN A 700 1.45 -22.05 -0.31
N ASN A 701 1.54 -23.32 0.03
CA ASN A 701 2.09 -24.35 -0.82
C ASN A 701 1.23 -24.57 -2.07
N PHE A 702 1.91 -24.65 -3.22
CA PHE A 702 1.30 -25.04 -4.48
C PHE A 702 1.01 -26.55 -4.51
N MET A 703 -0.14 -26.92 -5.06
CA MET A 703 -0.53 -28.30 -5.29
C MET A 703 -0.88 -28.50 -6.76
N GLY A 704 -0.10 -29.34 -7.46
CA GLY A 704 -0.29 -29.58 -8.87
C GLY A 704 0.98 -30.05 -9.56
N TYR A 705 1.00 -29.94 -10.89
CA TYR A 705 2.08 -30.39 -11.75
C TYR A 705 2.78 -29.22 -12.40
N ILE A 706 4.09 -29.26 -12.49
CA ILE A 706 4.92 -28.30 -13.23
C ILE A 706 5.72 -29.05 -14.25
N SER A 707 5.43 -28.81 -15.54
CA SER A 707 6.15 -29.42 -16.65
C SER A 707 7.39 -28.63 -17.06
N HIS A 708 7.26 -27.33 -17.14
CA HIS A 708 8.33 -26.40 -17.42
C HIS A 708 8.29 -25.21 -16.45
N LEU A 709 9.46 -24.77 -16.04
CA LEU A 709 9.63 -23.57 -15.25
C LEU A 709 10.89 -22.86 -15.75
N ASN A 710 10.74 -21.61 -16.11
CA ASN A 710 11.83 -20.77 -16.54
C ASN A 710 11.83 -19.48 -15.74
N ILE A 711 12.95 -19.17 -15.09
CA ILE A 711 13.14 -17.94 -14.31
C ILE A 711 14.42 -17.31 -14.84
N VAL A 712 14.29 -16.12 -15.38
CA VAL A 712 15.41 -15.41 -16.00
C VAL A 712 15.51 -13.97 -15.48
N PRO A 713 16.74 -13.44 -15.31
CA PRO A 713 16.97 -12.08 -14.80
C PRO A 713 16.84 -11.04 -15.94
N GLN A 714 15.79 -11.14 -16.71
CA GLN A 714 15.44 -10.17 -17.75
C GLN A 714 13.93 -10.17 -17.96
N ALA A 715 13.39 -9.06 -18.42
CA ALA A 715 12.00 -9.01 -18.86
C ALA A 715 11.90 -9.55 -20.30
N MET A 716 11.12 -10.60 -20.48
CA MET A 716 10.78 -11.10 -21.81
C MET A 716 9.82 -10.16 -22.50
N THR A 717 10.04 -9.94 -23.80
CA THR A 717 9.11 -9.25 -24.67
C THR A 717 7.85 -10.09 -24.92
N ALA A 718 6.76 -9.46 -25.35
CA ALA A 718 5.54 -10.19 -25.72
C ALA A 718 5.79 -11.24 -26.82
N HIS A 719 6.73 -10.96 -27.73
CA HIS A 719 7.13 -11.90 -28.79
C HIS A 719 7.86 -13.12 -28.21
N GLU A 720 8.79 -12.93 -27.27
CA GLU A 720 9.50 -14.02 -26.59
C GLU A 720 8.55 -14.88 -25.73
N VAL A 721 7.62 -14.24 -25.02
CA VAL A 721 6.57 -14.93 -24.24
C VAL A 721 5.70 -15.79 -25.19
N LYS A 722 5.32 -15.26 -26.34
CA LYS A 722 4.55 -16.00 -27.33
C LYS A 722 5.36 -17.17 -27.93
N ALA A 723 6.63 -16.94 -28.23
CA ALA A 723 7.53 -17.98 -28.71
C ALA A 723 7.71 -19.11 -27.69
N LEU A 724 7.83 -18.74 -26.39
CA LEU A 724 7.91 -19.70 -25.30
C LEU A 724 6.63 -20.53 -25.17
N TYR A 725 5.46 -19.89 -25.30
CA TYR A 725 4.18 -20.59 -25.34
C TYR A 725 4.13 -21.59 -26.50
N ASP A 726 4.50 -21.17 -27.69
CA ASP A 726 4.51 -22.04 -28.88
C ASP A 726 5.47 -23.23 -28.68
N ALA A 727 6.64 -23.00 -28.08
CA ALA A 727 7.57 -24.05 -27.74
C ALA A 727 7.07 -25.06 -26.71
N TYR A 728 6.42 -24.57 -25.66
CA TYR A 728 6.02 -25.44 -24.52
C TYR A 728 4.64 -26.09 -24.72
N CYS A 729 3.68 -25.35 -25.28
CA CYS A 729 2.30 -25.82 -25.38
C CYS A 729 1.99 -26.51 -26.70
N MET A 730 2.71 -26.17 -27.77
CA MET A 730 2.55 -26.83 -29.10
C MET A 730 3.22 -28.21 -29.17
N THR A 731 4.04 -28.57 -28.21
CA THR A 731 4.58 -29.93 -28.12
C THR A 731 3.43 -30.88 -27.81
N ALA A 732 3.06 -31.72 -28.78
CA ALA A 732 1.98 -32.68 -28.63
C ALA A 732 2.24 -33.61 -27.42
N PRO A 733 1.22 -33.90 -26.60
CA PRO A 733 1.34 -34.88 -25.52
C PRO A 733 1.84 -36.22 -26.09
N VAL A 734 2.74 -36.87 -25.37
CA VAL A 734 3.24 -38.21 -25.77
C VAL A 734 2.14 -39.20 -25.44
N THR A 735 1.37 -39.57 -26.40
CA THR A 735 0.21 -40.47 -26.28
C THR A 735 0.55 -41.89 -25.80
N SER A 736 1.83 -42.28 -25.81
CA SER A 736 2.31 -43.58 -25.32
C SER A 736 2.58 -43.61 -23.80
N LEU A 737 2.56 -42.44 -23.13
CA LEU A 737 2.71 -42.36 -21.69
C LEU A 737 1.30 -42.35 -21.08
N GLY A 738 0.91 -43.40 -20.37
CA GLY A 738 -0.34 -43.40 -19.59
C GLY A 738 -0.27 -42.37 -18.47
N ASP A 739 -1.41 -41.75 -18.17
CA ASP A 739 -1.50 -40.91 -16.99
C ASP A 739 -1.21 -41.67 -15.71
N ASP A 740 -0.43 -41.05 -14.85
CA ASP A 740 -0.24 -41.53 -13.50
C ASP A 740 -1.47 -41.08 -12.71
N ASN A 741 -2.52 -41.89 -12.72
CA ASN A 741 -3.85 -41.62 -12.14
C ASN A 741 -3.86 -41.68 -10.61
N PHE A 742 -2.83 -41.14 -9.97
CA PHE A 742 -2.91 -40.93 -8.54
C PHE A 742 -3.56 -39.59 -8.24
N GLU A 743 -4.88 -39.55 -8.08
CA GLU A 743 -5.52 -38.65 -7.15
C GLU A 743 -5.10 -39.05 -5.72
N GLU A 744 -3.81 -39.01 -5.42
CA GLU A 744 -3.39 -39.20 -4.06
C GLU A 744 -3.77 -37.95 -3.26
N ILE A 745 -4.72 -38.10 -2.39
CA ILE A 745 -4.74 -37.54 -1.06
C ILE A 745 -3.31 -37.73 -0.54
N ASP A 746 -2.61 -36.64 -0.28
CA ASP A 746 -1.21 -36.62 0.14
C ASP A 746 -0.99 -37.68 1.24
N PRO A 747 -0.24 -38.76 1.00
CA PRO A 747 0.04 -39.75 2.03
C PRO A 747 0.87 -39.17 3.18
N ASP A 748 1.54 -38.04 3.00
CA ASP A 748 2.25 -37.28 4.03
C ASP A 748 1.30 -36.38 4.84
N SER A 749 0.04 -36.17 4.44
CA SER A 749 -0.99 -35.54 5.26
C SER A 749 -1.50 -36.43 6.41
N LYS A 750 -0.97 -37.60 6.55
CA LYS A 750 -1.22 -38.44 7.73
C LYS A 750 -0.57 -37.82 8.94
N PHE A 751 -1.40 -37.17 9.70
CA PHE A 751 -1.09 -36.69 11.04
C PHE A 751 -0.48 -37.81 11.87
N THR A 752 0.58 -37.50 12.59
CA THR A 752 1.09 -38.42 13.64
C THR A 752 0.10 -38.42 14.78
N LEU A 753 -0.88 -39.28 14.68
CA LEU A 753 -1.81 -39.54 15.78
C LEU A 753 -1.05 -40.19 16.94
N PRO A 754 -1.48 -39.98 18.19
CA PRO A 754 -1.11 -40.85 19.29
C PRO A 754 -1.39 -42.28 18.89
N THR A 755 -0.43 -43.18 19.05
CA THR A 755 -0.32 -44.52 18.47
C THR A 755 -1.49 -45.48 18.78
N ALA A 756 -2.47 -45.08 19.59
CA ALA A 756 -3.60 -45.90 20.01
C ALA A 756 -4.97 -45.40 19.48
N MET A 757 -5.05 -44.19 18.95
CA MET A 757 -6.34 -43.60 18.51
C MET A 757 -6.75 -44.14 17.14
N LYS A 758 -8.05 -44.41 16.99
CA LYS A 758 -8.68 -44.84 15.72
C LYS A 758 -9.75 -43.86 15.30
N PRO A 759 -10.02 -43.71 14.00
CA PRO A 759 -11.14 -42.93 13.54
C PRO A 759 -12.44 -43.47 14.10
N VAL A 760 -13.25 -42.59 14.72
CA VAL A 760 -14.58 -42.95 15.25
C VAL A 760 -15.70 -42.19 14.53
N TYR A 761 -15.32 -41.20 13.73
CA TYR A 761 -16.19 -40.49 12.81
C TYR A 761 -15.35 -39.95 11.65
N GLU A 762 -15.80 -40.14 10.44
CA GLU A 762 -15.15 -39.65 9.22
C GLU A 762 -16.19 -39.09 8.27
N HIS A 763 -15.92 -37.88 7.79
CA HIS A 763 -16.59 -37.33 6.64
C HIS A 763 -15.51 -36.90 5.63
N MET A 764 -15.18 -37.83 4.75
CA MET A 764 -14.18 -37.58 3.70
C MET A 764 -14.84 -36.83 2.53
N GLY A 765 -14.15 -35.85 2.01
CA GLY A 765 -14.71 -34.96 0.99
C GLY A 765 -15.31 -33.67 1.56
N GLU A 766 -16.19 -33.05 0.79
CA GLU A 766 -16.74 -31.72 1.12
C GLU A 766 -17.86 -31.80 2.16
N MET A 767 -17.72 -31.06 3.25
CA MET A 767 -18.76 -30.78 4.23
C MET A 767 -19.15 -29.31 4.09
N LYS A 768 -20.32 -29.04 3.50
CA LYS A 768 -20.86 -27.66 3.36
C LYS A 768 -21.78 -27.36 4.54
N LEU A 769 -21.43 -26.37 5.33
CA LEU A 769 -22.22 -25.83 6.43
C LEU A 769 -22.88 -24.54 5.95
N SER A 770 -24.17 -24.43 6.05
CA SER A 770 -24.90 -23.23 5.66
C SER A 770 -26.07 -23.05 6.60
N ASP A 771 -26.12 -21.89 7.24
CA ASP A 771 -27.37 -21.45 7.88
C ASP A 771 -27.36 -19.97 8.26
N GLY A 772 -27.16 -19.23 7.38
CA GLY A 772 -27.01 -17.86 7.06
C GLY A 772 -27.39 -16.75 8.00
N ASN A 773 -27.93 -16.91 9.20
CA ASN A 773 -28.46 -15.78 9.96
C ASN A 773 -28.18 -15.83 11.47
N ALA A 774 -27.11 -16.49 11.90
CA ALA A 774 -26.72 -16.50 13.30
C ALA A 774 -25.75 -15.36 13.60
N ALA A 775 -26.13 -14.44 14.47
CA ALA A 775 -25.21 -13.47 15.01
C ALA A 775 -24.08 -14.16 15.81
N PHE A 776 -22.85 -13.64 15.69
CA PHE A 776 -21.65 -14.18 16.37
C PHE A 776 -21.79 -14.42 17.87
N ASN A 777 -22.73 -13.74 18.50
CA ASN A 777 -23.00 -13.86 19.94
C ASN A 777 -24.08 -14.90 20.30
N ASP A 778 -24.72 -15.50 19.31
CA ASP A 778 -25.72 -16.55 19.53
C ASP A 778 -25.04 -17.91 19.61
N ALA A 779 -25.52 -18.74 20.52
CA ALA A 779 -24.93 -20.06 20.73
C ALA A 779 -24.82 -20.86 19.42
N PRO A 780 -23.62 -21.18 18.92
CA PRO A 780 -23.43 -21.82 17.62
C PRO A 780 -24.22 -23.13 17.44
N LEU A 781 -24.49 -23.79 18.55
CA LEU A 781 -25.29 -25.02 18.58
C LEU A 781 -26.77 -24.81 18.20
N LYS A 782 -27.27 -23.59 18.24
CA LYS A 782 -28.66 -23.28 17.86
C LYS A 782 -28.82 -22.89 16.40
N ASN A 783 -27.75 -22.36 15.77
CA ASN A 783 -27.85 -21.61 14.53
C ASN A 783 -26.75 -21.91 13.51
N GLY A 784 -26.33 -23.14 13.32
CA GLY A 784 -25.38 -23.52 12.28
C GLY A 784 -24.25 -24.43 12.75
N GLY A 785 -24.37 -24.94 13.99
CA GLY A 785 -23.47 -25.98 14.49
C GLY A 785 -24.00 -27.38 14.14
N LEU A 786 -23.10 -28.21 13.66
CA LEU A 786 -23.34 -29.64 13.44
C LEU A 786 -22.52 -30.44 14.48
N ILE A 787 -23.17 -31.09 15.41
CA ILE A 787 -22.53 -32.04 16.30
C ILE A 787 -22.44 -33.40 15.63
N CYS A 788 -21.24 -33.88 15.41
CA CYS A 788 -20.96 -35.13 14.75
C CYS A 788 -20.80 -36.30 15.74
N LYS A 789 -20.21 -36.01 16.92
CA LYS A 789 -19.92 -37.04 17.93
C LYS A 789 -19.86 -36.42 19.32
N GLU A 790 -20.19 -37.24 20.34
CA GLU A 790 -19.89 -36.94 21.74
C GLU A 790 -18.87 -37.97 22.26
N ILE A 791 -17.81 -37.49 22.88
CA ILE A 791 -16.69 -38.31 23.37
C ILE A 791 -16.40 -38.02 24.84
N GLU A 792 -16.17 -39.08 25.61
CA GLU A 792 -15.63 -39.01 26.94
C GLU A 792 -14.17 -39.44 26.89
N GLY A 793 -13.27 -38.61 27.47
CA GLY A 793 -11.82 -38.90 27.46
C GLY A 793 -11.09 -38.13 26.35
N ASP A 794 -9.90 -38.63 26.01
CA ASP A 794 -9.00 -38.01 25.04
C ASP A 794 -9.46 -38.22 23.61
N PHE A 795 -9.28 -37.21 22.76
CA PHE A 795 -9.61 -37.30 21.33
C PHE A 795 -8.76 -36.31 20.52
N VAL A 796 -8.74 -36.55 19.21
CA VAL A 796 -8.30 -35.56 18.23
C VAL A 796 -9.41 -35.37 17.21
N VAL A 797 -9.75 -34.13 16.90
CA VAL A 797 -10.61 -33.80 15.78
C VAL A 797 -9.87 -32.86 14.82
N MET A 798 -10.02 -33.09 13.54
CA MET A 798 -9.37 -32.31 12.50
C MET A 798 -10.32 -32.08 11.32
N ALA A 799 -10.11 -30.96 10.66
CA ALA A 799 -10.71 -30.68 9.37
C ALA A 799 -9.82 -29.73 8.58
N ARG A 800 -9.93 -29.79 7.27
CA ARG A 800 -9.34 -28.81 6.37
C ARG A 800 -10.41 -27.80 5.96
N PHE A 801 -10.12 -26.52 6.13
CA PHE A 801 -10.90 -25.47 5.51
C PHE A 801 -10.73 -25.52 3.99
N ASP A 802 -11.82 -25.43 3.26
CA ASP A 802 -11.84 -25.55 1.80
C ASP A 802 -12.26 -24.24 1.12
N ASP A 803 -13.43 -23.67 1.52
CA ASP A 803 -13.99 -22.50 0.88
C ASP A 803 -15.06 -21.85 1.76
N MET A 804 -15.48 -20.62 1.46
CA MET A 804 -16.61 -19.94 2.09
C MET A 804 -17.29 -18.97 1.14
N GLU A 805 -18.53 -18.60 1.47
CA GLU A 805 -19.31 -17.62 0.71
C GLU A 805 -18.57 -16.28 0.62
N GLY A 806 -18.47 -15.76 -0.59
CA GLY A 806 -17.86 -14.46 -0.85
C GLY A 806 -16.34 -14.50 -1.03
N LEU A 807 -15.67 -15.62 -0.75
CA LEU A 807 -14.21 -15.71 -0.92
C LEU A 807 -13.80 -15.53 -2.39
N ALA A 808 -14.54 -16.14 -3.32
CA ALA A 808 -14.26 -16.06 -4.76
C ALA A 808 -14.70 -14.75 -5.44
N THR A 809 -15.60 -13.99 -4.82
CA THR A 809 -16.24 -12.83 -5.46
C THR A 809 -15.82 -11.49 -4.89
N ARG A 810 -14.96 -11.46 -3.85
CA ARG A 810 -14.63 -10.27 -3.03
C ARG A 810 -15.84 -9.53 -2.46
N ASN A 811 -17.01 -10.07 -2.62
CA ASN A 811 -18.19 -9.47 -2.03
C ASN A 811 -18.35 -9.99 -0.60
N ILE A 812 -17.35 -9.75 0.25
CA ILE A 812 -17.36 -10.07 1.67
C ILE A 812 -18.32 -9.10 2.36
N THR A 813 -19.56 -9.12 1.96
CA THR A 813 -20.66 -8.41 2.65
C THR A 813 -21.15 -9.22 3.85
N ALA A 814 -20.73 -10.48 3.95
CA ALA A 814 -21.02 -11.36 5.05
C ALA A 814 -19.71 -11.65 5.78
N TYR A 815 -19.59 -11.18 7.01
CA TYR A 815 -18.57 -11.66 7.92
C TYR A 815 -18.89 -13.14 8.23
N ASN A 816 -18.31 -14.02 7.44
CA ASN A 816 -18.43 -15.46 7.63
C ASN A 816 -17.37 -15.95 8.59
N ASP A 817 -17.75 -16.89 9.42
CA ASP A 817 -16.86 -17.57 10.34
C ASP A 817 -17.25 -19.04 10.37
N GLY A 818 -16.26 -19.94 10.30
CA GLY A 818 -16.57 -21.34 10.36
C GLY A 818 -15.35 -22.25 10.58
N GLY A 819 -15.58 -23.40 11.14
CA GLY A 819 -14.52 -24.34 11.49
C GLY A 819 -14.97 -25.40 12.48
N LEU A 820 -14.06 -25.78 13.38
CA LEU A 820 -14.28 -26.81 14.40
C LEU A 820 -15.02 -26.24 15.63
N LEU A 821 -15.87 -27.06 16.20
CA LEU A 821 -16.66 -26.73 17.38
C LEU A 821 -16.52 -27.81 18.45
N ILE A 822 -16.23 -27.40 19.69
CA ILE A 822 -16.24 -28.27 20.88
C ILE A 822 -17.21 -27.69 21.92
N GLY A 823 -18.18 -28.45 22.32
CA GLY A 823 -19.17 -28.06 23.35
C GLY A 823 -19.08 -28.93 24.60
N ASN A 824 -19.31 -28.35 25.78
CA ASN A 824 -19.34 -29.09 27.04
C ASN A 824 -20.75 -29.50 27.50
N GLY A 825 -21.75 -29.31 26.64
CA GLY A 825 -23.15 -29.64 26.98
C GLY A 825 -23.82 -28.72 28.01
N GLN A 826 -23.09 -27.78 28.59
CA GLN A 826 -23.54 -26.85 29.64
C GLN A 826 -23.53 -25.39 29.18
N GLY A 827 -23.52 -25.16 27.85
CA GLY A 827 -23.51 -23.82 27.28
C GLY A 827 -22.13 -23.21 27.06
N THR A 828 -21.05 -23.91 27.41
CA THR A 828 -19.69 -23.51 27.04
C THR A 828 -19.26 -24.24 25.79
N TYR A 829 -18.73 -23.50 24.83
CA TYR A 829 -18.16 -24.05 23.61
C TYR A 829 -16.91 -23.31 23.19
N TYR A 830 -16.05 -24.03 22.49
CA TYR A 830 -14.79 -23.57 21.94
C TYR A 830 -14.84 -23.70 20.43
N GLN A 831 -14.34 -22.73 19.74
CA GLN A 831 -14.37 -22.64 18.30
C GLN A 831 -12.97 -22.41 17.79
N LEU A 832 -12.55 -23.17 16.82
CA LEU A 832 -11.34 -22.95 16.05
C LEU A 832 -11.77 -22.74 14.61
N SER A 833 -11.71 -21.52 14.15
CA SER A 833 -12.36 -21.11 12.91
C SER A 833 -11.46 -20.32 11.99
N VAL A 834 -11.85 -20.25 10.75
CA VAL A 834 -11.30 -19.37 9.73
C VAL A 834 -12.25 -18.21 9.52
N PHE A 835 -11.71 -17.01 9.57
CA PHE A 835 -12.42 -15.74 9.47
C PHE A 835 -11.73 -14.82 8.45
N PRO A 836 -12.45 -14.23 7.49
CA PRO A 836 -11.89 -13.26 6.57
C PRO A 836 -11.78 -11.88 7.23
N LEU A 837 -10.62 -11.25 7.14
CA LEU A 837 -10.46 -9.85 7.53
C LEU A 837 -11.13 -8.93 6.50
N TYR A 838 -12.00 -8.09 7.00
CA TYR A 838 -12.64 -7.05 6.19
C TYR A 838 -11.59 -6.12 5.58
N ASN A 839 -11.70 -5.84 4.30
CA ASN A 839 -10.86 -4.97 3.46
C ASN A 839 -9.47 -5.49 3.06
N CYS A 840 -8.97 -6.58 3.62
CA CYS A 840 -7.62 -7.03 3.30
C CYS A 840 -7.58 -8.35 2.52
N GLY A 841 -8.69 -9.11 2.42
CA GLY A 841 -8.72 -10.46 1.82
C GLY A 841 -7.87 -11.49 2.55
N ASN A 842 -7.33 -11.11 3.69
CA ASN A 842 -6.55 -12.03 4.50
C ASN A 842 -7.49 -12.93 5.30
N MET A 843 -7.16 -14.21 5.32
CA MET A 843 -7.84 -15.18 6.16
C MET A 843 -7.09 -15.28 7.49
N LEU A 844 -7.82 -15.27 8.58
CA LEU A 844 -7.28 -15.50 9.92
C LEU A 844 -7.80 -16.78 10.49
N THR A 845 -6.96 -17.45 11.26
CA THR A 845 -7.44 -18.52 12.15
C THR A 845 -7.63 -17.94 13.55
N ILE A 846 -8.80 -18.17 14.13
CA ILE A 846 -9.20 -17.62 15.43
C ILE A 846 -9.58 -18.75 16.37
N LEU A 847 -9.04 -18.71 17.59
CA LEU A 847 -9.54 -19.51 18.70
C LEU A 847 -10.49 -18.64 19.54
N SER A 848 -11.73 -19.12 19.68
CA SER A 848 -12.75 -18.44 20.50
C SER A 848 -13.29 -19.34 21.58
N ALA A 849 -13.68 -18.75 22.69
CA ALA A 849 -14.43 -19.41 23.74
C ALA A 849 -15.73 -18.63 24.00
N GLN A 850 -16.87 -19.32 23.91
CA GLN A 850 -18.21 -18.71 24.07
C GLN A 850 -18.44 -17.52 23.12
N GLY A 851 -17.98 -17.63 21.88
CA GLY A 851 -18.08 -16.56 20.88
C GLY A 851 -17.18 -15.33 21.15
N ARG A 852 -16.27 -15.40 22.08
CA ARG A 852 -15.28 -14.32 22.31
C ARG A 852 -13.90 -14.79 21.87
N PRO A 853 -13.23 -14.06 20.96
CA PRO A 853 -11.87 -14.36 20.61
C PRO A 853 -10.98 -14.41 21.86
N GLN A 854 -10.19 -15.47 21.99
CA GLN A 854 -9.16 -15.58 23.03
C GLN A 854 -7.94 -14.84 22.50
N PHE A 855 -7.84 -13.63 22.89
CA PHE A 855 -6.99 -12.57 22.34
C PHE A 855 -5.53 -12.63 22.79
N PRO A 856 -4.64 -11.90 22.15
CA PRO A 856 -4.73 -11.14 20.88
C PRO A 856 -3.80 -11.72 19.83
N ASN A 857 -4.18 -12.70 19.14
CA ASN A 857 -3.27 -13.32 18.20
C ASN A 857 -3.92 -13.46 16.84
N TYR A 858 -3.97 -12.35 16.17
CA TYR A 858 -3.85 -12.32 14.73
C TYR A 858 -2.46 -12.87 14.42
N THR A 859 -2.33 -14.13 14.08
CA THR A 859 -1.18 -14.60 13.34
C THR A 859 -1.34 -13.92 11.98
N GLY A 860 -0.78 -12.72 11.87
CA GLY A 860 -0.96 -11.89 10.70
C GLY A 860 -0.59 -12.70 9.46
N TYR A 861 -1.40 -12.56 8.43
CA TYR A 861 -1.18 -13.02 7.07
C TYR A 861 -1.02 -14.53 6.84
N ASP A 862 -0.96 -15.36 7.88
CA ASP A 862 -0.69 -16.77 7.78
C ASP A 862 -1.95 -17.59 8.06
N PHE A 863 -2.63 -17.93 6.97
CA PHE A 863 -3.75 -18.82 7.02
C PHE A 863 -3.28 -20.28 7.00
N ASP A 864 -3.53 -20.98 8.08
CA ASP A 864 -3.31 -22.42 8.18
C ASP A 864 -4.63 -23.15 7.92
N PRO A 865 -4.79 -23.85 6.78
CA PRO A 865 -6.08 -24.42 6.40
C PRO A 865 -6.49 -25.64 7.20
N ILE A 866 -5.59 -26.27 7.94
CA ILE A 866 -5.88 -27.47 8.71
C ILE A 866 -6.04 -27.10 10.18
N LEU A 867 -7.23 -27.37 10.70
CA LEU A 867 -7.64 -27.07 12.06
C LEU A 867 -7.67 -28.35 12.90
N GLN A 868 -7.19 -28.25 14.15
CA GLN A 868 -7.19 -29.36 15.07
C GLN A 868 -7.57 -28.95 16.49
N PHE A 869 -8.47 -29.71 17.12
CA PHE A 869 -8.54 -29.77 18.56
C PHE A 869 -8.03 -31.16 19.03
N GLU A 870 -7.20 -31.16 20.05
CA GLU A 870 -6.73 -32.36 20.74
C GLU A 870 -7.01 -32.22 22.22
N ARG A 871 -7.71 -33.19 22.78
CA ARG A 871 -7.90 -33.28 24.22
C ARG A 871 -6.88 -34.27 24.82
N ARG A 872 -6.22 -33.84 25.91
CA ARG A 872 -5.37 -34.68 26.80
C ARG A 872 -5.77 -34.44 28.22
N GLY A 873 -6.49 -35.37 28.80
CA GLY A 873 -7.04 -35.21 30.16
C GLY A 873 -8.00 -34.02 30.24
N ASN A 874 -7.65 -33.05 31.09
CA ASN A 874 -8.44 -31.84 31.25
C ASN A 874 -7.96 -30.67 30.35
N GLN A 875 -7.02 -30.90 29.46
CA GLN A 875 -6.49 -29.87 28.59
C GLN A 875 -6.96 -30.07 27.13
N LEU A 876 -7.48 -29.01 26.55
CA LEU A 876 -7.88 -28.95 25.16
C LEU A 876 -6.89 -28.05 24.38
N PHE A 877 -6.11 -28.67 23.52
CA PHE A 877 -5.19 -27.96 22.63
C PHE A 877 -5.90 -27.57 21.32
N ALA A 878 -5.83 -26.33 20.96
CA ALA A 878 -6.23 -25.83 19.65
C ALA A 878 -4.98 -25.59 18.81
N ARG A 879 -4.94 -26.15 17.62
CA ARG A 879 -3.77 -26.08 16.74
C ARG A 879 -4.17 -25.86 15.30
N THR A 880 -3.24 -25.31 14.55
CA THR A 880 -3.35 -25.17 13.10
C THR A 880 -2.14 -25.78 12.42
N SER A 881 -2.31 -26.13 11.16
CA SER A 881 -1.23 -26.65 10.34
C SER A 881 -1.44 -26.32 8.87
N ARG A 882 -0.35 -26.18 8.14
CA ARG A 882 -0.34 -26.00 6.69
C ARG A 882 -0.15 -27.31 5.94
N ASP A 883 0.65 -28.17 6.53
CA ASP A 883 1.13 -29.43 5.93
C ASP A 883 0.53 -30.68 6.59
N GLY A 884 -0.20 -30.51 7.71
CA GLY A 884 -0.72 -31.62 8.49
C GLY A 884 0.34 -32.38 9.31
N VAL A 885 1.59 -31.96 9.25
CA VAL A 885 2.72 -32.60 9.96
C VAL A 885 3.26 -31.66 11.03
N THR A 886 3.46 -30.39 10.69
CA THR A 886 3.94 -29.37 11.62
C THR A 886 2.76 -28.59 12.19
N TRP A 887 2.62 -28.60 13.51
CA TRP A 887 1.49 -28.02 14.21
C TRP A 887 1.90 -26.81 15.04
N THR A 888 1.15 -25.74 14.91
CA THR A 888 1.29 -24.51 15.72
C THR A 888 0.15 -24.43 16.73
N ASN A 889 0.49 -24.33 18.01
CA ASN A 889 -0.52 -24.09 19.03
C ASN A 889 -1.11 -22.67 18.86
N MET A 890 -2.43 -22.61 18.87
CA MET A 890 -3.10 -21.32 18.92
C MET A 890 -2.82 -20.64 20.26
N PRO A 891 -2.62 -19.35 20.24
CA PRO A 891 -2.51 -18.59 21.47
C PRO A 891 -3.77 -18.73 22.33
N GLY A 892 -3.58 -18.82 23.65
CA GLY A 892 -4.64 -19.20 24.57
C GLY A 892 -4.88 -20.71 24.69
N SER A 893 -4.15 -21.52 23.92
CA SER A 893 -4.11 -22.98 24.05
C SER A 893 -2.91 -23.41 24.91
N PRO A 894 -3.04 -24.47 25.75
CA PRO A 894 -4.25 -25.27 25.99
C PRO A 894 -5.31 -24.57 26.86
N ILE A 895 -6.57 -24.97 26.66
CA ILE A 895 -7.71 -24.52 27.46
C ILE A 895 -8.06 -25.60 28.47
N GLU A 896 -8.30 -25.22 29.72
CA GLU A 896 -8.78 -26.14 30.76
C GLU A 896 -10.26 -26.50 30.54
N VAL A 897 -10.55 -27.79 30.43
CA VAL A 897 -11.91 -28.32 30.25
C VAL A 897 -12.24 -29.31 31.36
N SER A 898 -13.22 -28.98 32.16
CA SER A 898 -13.60 -29.79 33.32
C SER A 898 -14.67 -30.84 32.98
N SER A 899 -15.35 -30.76 31.87
CA SER A 899 -16.38 -31.70 31.46
C SER A 899 -15.76 -33.04 31.06
N PRO A 900 -16.17 -34.17 31.62
CA PRO A 900 -15.64 -35.45 31.19
C PRO A 900 -16.04 -35.80 29.74
N LYS A 901 -17.19 -35.33 29.32
CA LYS A 901 -17.75 -35.59 27.98
C LYS A 901 -17.86 -34.27 27.20
N LEU A 902 -17.39 -34.29 25.96
CA LEU A 902 -17.44 -33.12 25.06
C LEU A 902 -18.18 -33.50 23.78
N SER A 903 -18.96 -32.56 23.27
CA SER A 903 -19.61 -32.62 21.95
C SER A 903 -18.66 -32.06 20.89
N ILE A 904 -18.39 -32.83 19.84
CA ILE A 904 -17.44 -32.49 18.80
C ILE A 904 -18.18 -32.29 17.48
N GLY A 905 -17.90 -31.21 16.80
CA GLY A 905 -18.56 -30.89 15.56
C GLY A 905 -17.89 -29.78 14.76
N ALA A 906 -18.66 -29.23 13.84
CA ALA A 906 -18.29 -28.11 13.01
C ALA A 906 -19.41 -27.05 13.04
N TYR A 907 -19.06 -25.83 12.70
CA TYR A 907 -20.02 -24.73 12.69
C TYR A 907 -19.74 -23.71 11.59
N GLN A 908 -20.75 -22.91 11.31
CA GLN A 908 -20.67 -21.72 10.47
C GLN A 908 -21.58 -20.65 11.06
N THR A 909 -21.11 -19.44 11.12
CA THR A 909 -21.87 -18.25 11.50
C THR A 909 -21.63 -17.09 10.53
N THR A 910 -22.53 -16.12 10.51
CA THR A 910 -22.38 -14.90 9.75
C THR A 910 -22.95 -13.72 10.52
N TYR A 911 -22.35 -12.55 10.37
CA TYR A 911 -22.85 -11.29 10.92
C TYR A 911 -23.82 -10.58 9.97
N SER A 912 -23.98 -11.07 8.76
CA SER A 912 -24.85 -10.44 7.79
C SER A 912 -26.22 -11.14 7.76
N ASN A 913 -27.24 -10.40 7.28
CA ASN A 913 -28.55 -10.97 6.99
C ASN A 913 -28.59 -11.80 5.69
N ASN A 914 -27.45 -11.94 5.02
CA ASN A 914 -27.36 -12.70 3.77
C ASN A 914 -27.05 -14.16 4.07
N PRO A 915 -27.66 -15.09 3.32
CA PRO A 915 -27.28 -16.51 3.40
C PRO A 915 -25.80 -16.69 3.18
N SER A 916 -25.19 -17.55 3.94
CA SER A 916 -23.77 -17.77 3.92
C SER A 916 -23.43 -19.25 4.11
N TRP A 917 -22.24 -19.66 3.70
CA TRP A 917 -21.80 -21.02 3.85
C TRP A 917 -20.28 -21.08 4.03
N VAL A 918 -19.82 -22.15 4.71
CA VAL A 918 -18.42 -22.54 4.83
C VAL A 918 -18.30 -23.99 4.39
N LYS A 919 -17.23 -24.31 3.70
CA LYS A 919 -16.87 -25.68 3.32
C LYS A 919 -15.64 -26.12 4.07
N LEU A 920 -15.76 -27.28 4.71
CA LEU A 920 -14.66 -28.01 5.29
C LEU A 920 -14.47 -29.31 4.48
N ARG A 921 -13.25 -29.86 4.52
CA ARG A 921 -12.96 -31.20 3.99
C ARG A 921 -12.30 -32.06 5.03
N ASP A 922 -12.39 -33.34 4.82
CA ASP A 922 -11.64 -34.36 5.56
C ASP A 922 -11.83 -34.20 7.08
N PHE A 923 -13.06 -34.03 7.50
CA PHE A 923 -13.43 -33.92 8.90
C PHE A 923 -13.34 -35.29 9.56
N ILE A 924 -12.39 -35.45 10.47
CA ILE A 924 -12.12 -36.73 11.12
C ILE A 924 -12.04 -36.54 12.63
N ILE A 925 -12.67 -37.46 13.37
CA ILE A 925 -12.56 -37.55 14.83
C ILE A 925 -11.87 -38.88 15.18
N TYR A 926 -10.81 -38.80 15.93
CA TYR A 926 -10.07 -39.93 16.47
C TYR A 926 -10.30 -40.04 17.98
N HIS A 927 -10.45 -41.26 18.50
CA HIS A 927 -10.61 -41.59 19.91
C HIS A 927 -9.94 -42.89 20.28
#